data_d7e542e79ad4c00df8f3613f65f1dd1e
#
_entry.id   d7e542e79ad4c00df8f3613f65f1dd1e
#
_cell.length_a   1.000
_cell.length_b   1.000
_cell.length_c   1.000
_cell.angle_alpha   90.00
_cell.angle_beta   90.00
_cell.angle_gamma   90.00
#
_symmetry.space_group_name_H-M   'P 1'
#
loop_
_entity.id
_entity.type
_entity.pdbx_description
1 polymer ?
#
loop_
_entity_poly.entity_id
_entity_poly.type
_entity_poly.pdbx_seq_one_letter_code
_entity_poly.pdbx_strand_id
1 'polypeptide(L)'
;MLKRRVIFVLVASLLLDSLILRFQVSPVSSWGNGGYSDNPSNPKYGTHDWIAEHALDWLPRAEKWFIVKNLAAYLYGTELPDNGTILYGIGDTGKHHVYYFSNGSLQDDASAKRAREEYDKAFELFKSGDLANASLRLGVMTHYIADLAVFGHVMGSGTDWGAEVHHSDYENYVLTRTDAYNDEFNVFLSFDGELSQISAYDAALALAYDTTFDLDGDLTCVWMDQNYNWSDTTFKNRCGESLNLAVNLIADVLHTFYLEMQDVAHFIDVPFHYQDVEYYCGPACLEMVFDYYGEDINQSEIADVARTFPYETFTDELRRAAHFSSISISMGAEIPDYNITGYTLRSLGYAAFEAHNMNLNQLKHYIDQNKPLILLMWYSEAHVYGHYRVVTGYNETHIFMHDPWVWLGKYGGPNIALNYTLFLDLWSYSGYWALYTLPWIINVSAPTYIRPEKPFQVNVTITYPKPLPNALNDYDATSCNATIILPQNLSLVAGETPKKTVSSGFLEAGASTSVNWTLVADDYGVYAIGVEVEGLVSGSVWPHGDYPAYNYNDRIGAKANFTIEFREDSHAPILTNLIRFPSGDVQPDQEVKISVNVTDLESGVKNVTLFYTTNDWVTWENKTMNLNQTTKLYEATIRGQPAETWVKFKIVAYDYLENNATLDGTTPHCMYYVIPEFPSLTALLLSTMLTMLFSVYLRRKEQKLPNAFVDCN
;
A
#
# COMPACT_ATOMS: atom_id res chain seq x y z
N MET A 1 34.13 -28.99 -75.69
CA MET A 1 34.12 -29.15 -74.18
C MET A 1 33.60 -27.92 -73.43
N LEU A 2 33.75 -26.73 -73.95
CA LEU A 2 33.32 -25.50 -73.24
C LEU A 2 31.78 -25.38 -73.11
N LYS A 3 31.01 -25.73 -74.16
CA LYS A 3 29.54 -25.64 -74.14
C LYS A 3 28.86 -26.61 -73.14
N ARG A 4 29.47 -27.78 -72.90
CA ARG A 4 28.92 -28.70 -71.85
C ARG A 4 29.21 -28.28 -70.44
N ARG A 5 30.28 -27.54 -70.16
CA ARG A 5 30.57 -26.99 -68.81
C ARG A 5 29.68 -25.82 -68.46
N VAL A 6 29.34 -24.94 -69.42
CA VAL A 6 28.43 -23.81 -69.19
C VAL A 6 27.02 -24.28 -68.93
N ILE A 7 26.51 -25.32 -69.62
CA ILE A 7 25.20 -25.90 -69.37
C ILE A 7 25.16 -26.58 -67.96
N PHE A 8 26.24 -27.22 -67.52
CA PHE A 8 26.26 -27.86 -66.20
C PHE A 8 26.33 -26.84 -65.06
N VAL A 9 27.01 -25.69 -65.23
CA VAL A 9 27.04 -24.60 -64.28
C VAL A 9 25.67 -23.87 -64.21
N LEU A 10 25.01 -23.67 -65.36
CA LEU A 10 23.66 -23.06 -65.38
C LEU A 10 22.57 -23.99 -64.82
N VAL A 11 22.67 -25.29 -65.01
CA VAL A 11 21.73 -26.26 -64.40
C VAL A 11 22.02 -26.43 -62.91
N ALA A 12 23.31 -26.38 -62.49
CA ALA A 12 23.66 -26.42 -61.07
C ALA A 12 23.25 -25.13 -60.33
N SER A 13 23.34 -23.94 -60.97
CA SER A 13 22.85 -22.69 -60.37
C SER A 13 21.32 -22.65 -60.26
N LEU A 14 20.58 -23.14 -61.30
CA LEU A 14 19.14 -23.26 -61.28
C LEU A 14 18.65 -24.31 -60.27
N LEU A 15 19.41 -25.37 -60.01
CA LEU A 15 19.09 -26.35 -58.94
C LEU A 15 19.47 -25.80 -57.56
N LEU A 16 20.52 -24.95 -57.42
CA LEU A 16 20.82 -24.27 -56.18
C LEU A 16 19.80 -23.20 -55.85
N ASP A 17 19.37 -22.40 -56.85
CA ASP A 17 18.28 -21.43 -56.67
C ASP A 17 16.95 -22.11 -56.35
N SER A 18 16.64 -23.30 -56.91
CA SER A 18 15.44 -24.07 -56.55
C SER A 18 15.53 -24.77 -55.19
N LEU A 19 16.75 -25.00 -54.67
CA LEU A 19 16.98 -25.49 -53.30
C LEU A 19 16.92 -24.33 -52.27
N ILE A 20 17.38 -23.16 -52.64
CA ILE A 20 17.32 -21.94 -51.81
C ILE A 20 15.86 -21.43 -51.72
N LEU A 21 15.05 -21.63 -52.79
CA LEU A 21 13.63 -21.29 -52.80
C LEU A 21 12.71 -22.25 -51.97
N ARG A 22 13.25 -23.31 -51.37
CA ARG A 22 12.49 -24.22 -50.51
C ARG A 22 12.72 -24.02 -49.00
N PHE A 23 13.55 -23.06 -48.60
CA PHE A 23 13.55 -22.53 -47.27
C PHE A 23 12.94 -21.11 -47.27
N GLN A 24 11.75 -20.94 -47.80
CA GLN A 24 10.85 -19.93 -47.26
C GLN A 24 10.46 -20.48 -45.90
N VAL A 25 11.14 -20.02 -44.87
CA VAL A 25 10.56 -19.95 -43.55
C VAL A 25 9.29 -19.15 -43.76
N SER A 26 8.14 -19.79 -43.63
CA SER A 26 6.86 -19.06 -43.53
C SER A 26 7.07 -18.05 -42.40
N PRO A 27 6.76 -16.77 -42.57
CA PRO A 27 6.81 -15.86 -41.44
C PRO A 27 5.99 -16.54 -40.35
N VAL A 28 6.60 -16.74 -39.18
CA VAL A 28 5.86 -17.16 -37.98
C VAL A 28 4.81 -16.08 -37.82
N SER A 29 3.56 -16.40 -37.91
CA SER A 29 2.48 -15.51 -37.64
C SER A 29 2.42 -15.36 -36.12
N SER A 30 2.33 -14.17 -35.62
CA SER A 30 2.09 -13.85 -34.22
C SER A 30 0.62 -13.44 -34.05
N TRP A 31 0.11 -13.30 -32.84
CA TRP A 31 -1.23 -12.75 -32.64
C TRP A 31 -1.46 -11.54 -33.55
N GLY A 32 -2.60 -11.47 -34.21
CA GLY A 32 -2.88 -10.38 -35.14
C GLY A 32 -3.01 -9.03 -34.44
N ASN A 33 -2.40 -8.01 -35.02
CA ASN A 33 -2.49 -6.61 -34.57
C ASN A 33 -3.55 -5.80 -35.33
N GLY A 34 -4.58 -6.43 -35.88
CA GLY A 34 -5.57 -5.75 -36.76
C GLY A 34 -4.96 -5.23 -38.08
N GLY A 35 -3.68 -5.47 -38.31
CA GLY A 35 -2.82 -4.96 -39.38
C GLY A 35 -1.89 -3.87 -38.87
N TYR A 36 -0.86 -3.53 -39.63
CA TYR A 36 0.14 -2.52 -39.26
C TYR A 36 -0.41 -1.11 -39.42
N SER A 37 -0.09 -0.24 -38.47
CA SER A 37 -0.56 1.13 -38.43
C SER A 37 0.42 2.09 -39.13
N ASP A 38 -0.10 2.92 -40.03
CA ASP A 38 0.68 4.02 -40.63
C ASP A 38 0.74 5.24 -39.72
N ASN A 39 -0.11 5.29 -38.70
CA ASN A 39 -0.22 6.40 -37.77
C ASN A 39 -0.13 5.94 -36.30
N PRO A 40 0.99 6.18 -35.60
CA PRO A 40 1.18 5.81 -34.20
C PRO A 40 0.16 6.42 -33.22
N SER A 41 -0.48 7.54 -33.60
CA SER A 41 -1.50 8.18 -32.76
C SER A 41 -2.89 7.56 -32.92
N ASN A 42 -3.04 6.64 -33.85
CA ASN A 42 -4.28 5.90 -34.09
C ASN A 42 -3.93 4.48 -34.52
N PRO A 43 -3.42 3.66 -33.61
CA PRO A 43 -3.05 2.28 -33.89
C PRO A 43 -4.27 1.46 -34.29
N LYS A 44 -4.06 0.43 -35.10
CA LYS A 44 -5.06 -0.56 -35.36
C LYS A 44 -5.18 -1.48 -34.16
N TYR A 45 -6.37 -2.03 -33.96
CA TYR A 45 -6.67 -2.85 -32.80
C TYR A 45 -6.81 -4.32 -33.16
N GLY A 46 -6.04 -5.16 -32.52
CA GLY A 46 -6.05 -6.61 -32.69
C GLY A 46 -5.92 -7.35 -31.37
N THR A 47 -5.52 -8.63 -31.42
CA THR A 47 -5.45 -9.48 -30.22
C THR A 47 -4.40 -9.00 -29.22
N HIS A 48 -3.24 -8.54 -29.68
CA HIS A 48 -2.22 -7.99 -28.80
C HIS A 48 -2.71 -6.75 -28.06
N ASP A 49 -3.42 -5.87 -28.77
CA ASP A 49 -4.00 -4.67 -28.16
C ASP A 49 -5.08 -5.04 -27.14
N TRP A 50 -5.93 -6.03 -27.49
CA TRP A 50 -6.96 -6.53 -26.60
C TRP A 50 -6.38 -7.07 -25.29
N ILE A 51 -5.33 -7.92 -25.35
CA ILE A 51 -4.65 -8.44 -24.16
C ILE A 51 -4.02 -7.30 -23.35
N ALA A 52 -3.28 -6.41 -24.02
CA ALA A 52 -2.57 -5.32 -23.39
C ALA A 52 -3.53 -4.30 -22.73
N GLU A 53 -4.64 -3.95 -23.39
CA GLU A 53 -5.62 -3.02 -22.84
C GLU A 53 -6.40 -3.61 -21.67
N HIS A 54 -6.87 -4.87 -21.78
CA HIS A 54 -7.58 -5.52 -20.68
C HIS A 54 -6.71 -5.80 -19.45
N ALA A 55 -5.40 -5.91 -19.59
CA ALA A 55 -4.49 -5.93 -18.43
C ALA A 55 -4.57 -4.64 -17.61
N LEU A 56 -4.88 -3.49 -18.24
CA LEU A 56 -5.08 -2.24 -17.53
C LEU A 56 -6.39 -2.22 -16.72
N ASP A 57 -7.39 -3.04 -17.06
CA ASP A 57 -8.67 -3.06 -16.33
C ASP A 57 -8.50 -3.51 -14.88
N TRP A 58 -7.54 -4.40 -14.62
CA TRP A 58 -7.24 -4.93 -13.28
C TRP A 58 -6.44 -3.98 -12.41
N LEU A 59 -5.77 -2.98 -13.00
CA LEU A 59 -4.91 -2.06 -12.27
C LEU A 59 -5.71 -0.91 -11.64
N PRO A 60 -5.37 -0.53 -10.38
CA PRO A 60 -5.82 0.73 -9.81
C PRO A 60 -5.45 1.93 -10.69
N ARG A 61 -6.23 3.01 -10.61
CA ARG A 61 -5.97 4.23 -11.39
C ARG A 61 -4.56 4.79 -11.19
N ALA A 62 -4.08 4.76 -9.94
CA ALA A 62 -2.73 5.24 -9.59
C ALA A 62 -1.61 4.47 -10.29
N GLU A 63 -1.84 3.23 -10.71
CA GLU A 63 -0.82 2.36 -11.28
C GLU A 63 -0.70 2.48 -12.79
N LYS A 64 -1.78 2.86 -13.47
CA LYS A 64 -1.88 2.91 -14.94
C LYS A 64 -1.92 4.33 -15.54
N TRP A 65 -1.87 5.39 -14.74
CA TRP A 65 -2.16 6.77 -15.19
C TRP A 65 -1.33 7.21 -16.40
N PHE A 66 -0.02 6.93 -16.43
CA PHE A 66 0.85 7.37 -17.53
C PHE A 66 0.66 6.54 -18.80
N ILE A 67 0.31 5.25 -18.64
CA ILE A 67 -0.03 4.36 -19.77
C ILE A 67 -1.34 4.81 -20.39
N VAL A 68 -2.37 5.04 -19.59
CA VAL A 68 -3.69 5.53 -20.08
C VAL A 68 -3.56 6.89 -20.76
N LYS A 69 -2.75 7.79 -20.21
CA LYS A 69 -2.42 9.08 -20.86
C LYS A 69 -1.78 8.91 -22.23
N ASN A 70 -0.98 7.86 -22.42
CA ASN A 70 -0.26 7.55 -23.64
C ASN A 70 -0.76 6.27 -24.30
N LEU A 71 -2.06 5.97 -24.16
CA LEU A 71 -2.65 4.69 -24.59
C LEU A 71 -2.34 4.36 -26.04
N ALA A 72 -2.44 5.34 -26.95
CA ALA A 72 -2.11 5.13 -28.36
C ALA A 72 -0.65 4.67 -28.56
N ALA A 73 0.30 5.22 -27.79
CA ALA A 73 1.69 4.79 -27.86
C ALA A 73 1.88 3.37 -27.27
N TYR A 74 1.17 3.05 -26.20
CA TYR A 74 1.18 1.72 -25.59
C TYR A 74 0.64 0.67 -26.55
N LEU A 75 -0.53 0.88 -27.16
CA LEU A 75 -1.12 -0.01 -28.15
C LEU A 75 -0.29 -0.07 -29.44
N TYR A 76 0.27 1.06 -29.90
CA TYR A 76 1.20 1.03 -31.04
C TYR A 76 2.47 0.20 -30.75
N GLY A 77 2.91 0.18 -29.48
CA GLY A 77 4.04 -0.65 -29.04
C GLY A 77 3.82 -2.14 -29.30
N THR A 78 2.58 -2.61 -29.16
CA THR A 78 2.25 -4.04 -29.39
C THR A 78 2.47 -4.51 -30.84
N GLU A 79 2.45 -3.60 -31.83
CA GLU A 79 2.67 -3.92 -33.23
C GLU A 79 4.16 -4.06 -33.62
N LEU A 80 5.07 -3.44 -32.85
CA LEU A 80 6.46 -3.24 -33.27
C LEU A 80 7.29 -4.52 -33.39
N PRO A 81 7.15 -5.54 -32.53
CA PRO A 81 7.90 -6.78 -32.64
C PRO A 81 7.66 -7.53 -33.95
N ASP A 82 6.44 -7.56 -34.44
CA ASP A 82 6.07 -8.22 -35.72
C ASP A 82 6.45 -7.40 -36.94
N ASN A 83 6.55 -6.10 -36.81
CA ASN A 83 6.67 -5.19 -37.92
C ASN A 83 8.08 -4.63 -38.05
N GLY A 84 8.85 -5.12 -39.01
CA GLY A 84 10.15 -4.58 -39.38
C GLY A 84 10.13 -3.57 -40.54
N THR A 85 8.95 -3.29 -41.13
CA THR A 85 8.82 -2.49 -42.34
C THR A 85 8.50 -1.02 -42.07
N ILE A 86 7.97 -0.70 -40.89
CA ILE A 86 7.70 0.67 -40.49
C ILE A 86 8.87 1.28 -39.73
N LEU A 87 8.93 2.61 -39.70
CA LEU A 87 9.90 3.33 -38.90
C LEU A 87 9.71 2.96 -37.41
N TYR A 88 10.79 2.53 -36.77
CA TYR A 88 10.82 2.01 -35.39
C TYR A 88 10.28 0.57 -35.19
N GLY A 89 9.82 -0.11 -36.25
CA GLY A 89 9.48 -1.53 -36.17
C GLY A 89 10.70 -2.39 -35.80
N ILE A 90 10.49 -3.43 -35.01
CA ILE A 90 11.56 -4.29 -34.52
C ILE A 90 11.79 -5.45 -35.49
N GLY A 91 10.73 -6.14 -35.92
CA GLY A 91 10.76 -7.21 -36.90
C GLY A 91 11.60 -8.42 -36.49
N ASP A 92 11.58 -8.78 -35.21
CA ASP A 92 12.38 -9.88 -34.66
C ASP A 92 11.54 -11.13 -34.32
N THR A 93 10.60 -11.47 -35.17
CA THR A 93 9.68 -12.61 -35.04
C THR A 93 10.34 -13.94 -34.68
N GLY A 94 11.62 -14.11 -34.93
CA GLY A 94 12.41 -15.25 -34.46
C GLY A 94 12.71 -15.27 -32.96
N LYS A 95 12.16 -14.31 -32.18
CA LYS A 95 12.31 -14.19 -30.74
C LYS A 95 11.00 -14.34 -29.95
N HIS A 96 9.93 -14.73 -30.60
CA HIS A 96 8.59 -14.77 -30.01
C HIS A 96 8.25 -16.12 -29.35
N HIS A 97 9.24 -16.89 -28.90
CA HIS A 97 9.03 -18.24 -28.36
C HIS A 97 9.72 -18.45 -27.01
N VAL A 98 9.15 -19.36 -26.25
CA VAL A 98 9.78 -20.01 -25.10
C VAL A 98 9.57 -21.51 -25.21
N TYR A 99 10.63 -22.30 -25.13
CA TYR A 99 10.55 -23.75 -25.23
C TYR A 99 10.97 -24.44 -23.95
N TYR A 100 10.21 -25.44 -23.57
CA TYR A 100 10.54 -26.36 -22.49
C TYR A 100 10.77 -27.79 -23.03
N PHE A 101 11.68 -28.51 -22.41
CA PHE A 101 11.76 -29.95 -22.59
C PHE A 101 10.57 -30.65 -21.92
N SER A 102 10.25 -31.85 -22.37
CA SER A 102 9.14 -32.66 -21.81
C SER A 102 9.31 -33.00 -20.32
N ASN A 103 10.51 -32.86 -19.78
CA ASN A 103 10.79 -33.00 -18.34
C ASN A 103 10.56 -31.71 -17.55
N GLY A 104 10.07 -30.64 -18.15
CA GLY A 104 9.79 -29.34 -17.51
C GLY A 104 11.01 -28.40 -17.38
N SER A 105 12.21 -28.81 -17.86
CA SER A 105 13.36 -27.90 -17.87
C SER A 105 13.32 -26.96 -19.06
N LEU A 106 13.77 -25.73 -18.85
CA LEU A 106 13.82 -24.69 -19.88
C LEU A 106 14.79 -25.06 -21.01
N GLN A 107 14.38 -24.93 -22.26
CA GLN A 107 15.16 -25.16 -23.46
C GLN A 107 15.58 -23.86 -24.14
N ASP A 108 14.66 -22.91 -24.32
CA ASP A 108 14.89 -21.60 -24.92
C ASP A 108 13.97 -20.56 -24.28
N ASP A 109 14.44 -19.36 -24.04
CA ASP A 109 13.76 -18.27 -23.34
C ASP A 109 13.78 -16.95 -24.12
N ALA A 110 13.81 -17.03 -25.44
CA ALA A 110 14.02 -15.86 -26.30
C ALA A 110 13.00 -14.74 -26.05
N SER A 111 11.70 -15.07 -25.97
CA SER A 111 10.64 -14.08 -25.72
C SER A 111 10.71 -13.48 -24.31
N ALA A 112 10.98 -14.30 -23.30
CA ALA A 112 11.12 -13.84 -21.91
C ALA A 112 12.27 -12.82 -21.75
N LYS A 113 13.40 -13.05 -22.42
CA LYS A 113 14.50 -12.10 -22.45
C LYS A 113 14.12 -10.78 -23.12
N ARG A 114 13.38 -10.85 -24.23
CA ARG A 114 12.90 -9.65 -24.93
C ARG A 114 11.90 -8.86 -24.07
N ALA A 115 10.97 -9.53 -23.40
CA ALA A 115 10.05 -8.88 -22.47
C ALA A 115 10.81 -8.09 -21.39
N ARG A 116 11.81 -8.69 -20.76
CA ARG A 116 12.65 -8.03 -19.78
C ARG A 116 13.45 -6.84 -20.36
N GLU A 117 14.06 -7.01 -21.53
CA GLU A 117 14.81 -5.92 -22.16
C GLU A 117 13.94 -4.68 -22.43
N GLU A 118 12.69 -4.87 -22.84
CA GLU A 118 11.78 -3.78 -23.13
C GLU A 118 11.20 -3.16 -21.84
N TYR A 119 10.99 -3.98 -20.79
CA TYR A 119 10.69 -3.51 -19.45
C TYR A 119 11.78 -2.58 -18.90
N ASP A 120 13.05 -3.04 -18.96
CA ASP A 120 14.20 -2.26 -18.47
C ASP A 120 14.33 -0.92 -19.23
N LYS A 121 14.09 -0.93 -20.56
CA LYS A 121 14.09 0.31 -21.38
C LYS A 121 12.93 1.24 -20.98
N ALA A 122 11.74 0.69 -20.74
CA ALA A 122 10.59 1.47 -20.29
C ALA A 122 10.89 2.17 -18.95
N PHE A 123 11.52 1.46 -18.03
CA PHE A 123 11.87 1.98 -16.72
C PHE A 123 12.89 3.14 -16.80
N GLU A 124 13.92 3.02 -17.62
CA GLU A 124 14.89 4.11 -17.84
C GLU A 124 14.24 5.34 -18.51
N LEU A 125 13.34 5.13 -19.47
CA LEU A 125 12.58 6.22 -20.11
C LEU A 125 11.66 6.91 -19.11
N PHE A 126 10.99 6.14 -18.24
CA PHE A 126 10.17 6.69 -17.17
C PHE A 126 11.01 7.57 -16.21
N LYS A 127 12.17 7.10 -15.77
CA LYS A 127 13.08 7.86 -14.92
C LYS A 127 13.55 9.18 -15.57
N SER A 128 13.70 9.18 -16.90
CA SER A 128 14.06 10.39 -17.65
C SER A 128 12.87 11.32 -17.93
N GLY A 129 11.64 10.96 -17.53
CA GLY A 129 10.43 11.72 -17.76
C GLY A 129 9.82 11.57 -19.17
N ASP A 130 10.34 10.65 -19.99
CA ASP A 130 9.80 10.34 -21.32
C ASP A 130 8.67 9.30 -21.23
N LEU A 131 7.53 9.73 -20.69
CA LEU A 131 6.40 8.85 -20.37
C LEU A 131 5.76 8.23 -21.61
N ALA A 132 5.78 8.93 -22.74
CA ALA A 132 5.19 8.41 -23.99
C ALA A 132 6.00 7.22 -24.54
N ASN A 133 7.33 7.37 -24.61
CA ASN A 133 8.19 6.26 -25.02
C ASN A 133 8.28 5.17 -23.97
N ALA A 134 8.17 5.48 -22.67
CA ALA A 134 8.03 4.45 -21.63
C ALA A 134 6.78 3.59 -21.85
N SER A 135 5.62 4.22 -22.09
CA SER A 135 4.36 3.51 -22.40
C SER A 135 4.48 2.67 -23.67
N LEU A 136 5.10 3.19 -24.73
CA LEU A 136 5.36 2.45 -25.96
C LEU A 136 6.21 1.20 -25.68
N ARG A 137 7.28 1.30 -24.88
CA ARG A 137 8.13 0.14 -24.55
C ARG A 137 7.40 -0.88 -23.68
N LEU A 138 6.50 -0.46 -22.80
CA LEU A 138 5.62 -1.40 -22.08
C LEU A 138 4.70 -2.15 -23.06
N GLY A 139 4.14 -1.48 -24.08
CA GLY A 139 3.39 -2.14 -25.15
C GLY A 139 4.23 -3.16 -25.91
N VAL A 140 5.49 -2.84 -26.21
CA VAL A 140 6.42 -3.82 -26.83
C VAL A 140 6.67 -5.01 -25.90
N MET A 141 6.82 -4.77 -24.61
CA MET A 141 6.98 -5.82 -23.58
C MET A 141 5.76 -6.75 -23.55
N THR A 142 4.54 -6.20 -23.55
CA THR A 142 3.30 -7.02 -23.49
C THR A 142 3.18 -7.95 -24.67
N HIS A 143 3.61 -7.57 -25.85
CA HIS A 143 3.62 -8.42 -27.04
C HIS A 143 4.40 -9.73 -26.79
N TYR A 144 5.65 -9.63 -26.32
CA TYR A 144 6.48 -10.82 -26.07
C TYR A 144 5.92 -11.75 -24.99
N ILE A 145 5.13 -11.22 -24.04
CA ILE A 145 4.42 -12.06 -23.06
C ILE A 145 3.19 -12.67 -23.71
N ALA A 146 2.37 -11.88 -24.39
CA ALA A 146 1.09 -12.30 -24.96
C ALA A 146 1.22 -13.42 -26.01
N ASP A 147 2.29 -13.42 -26.82
CA ASP A 147 2.57 -14.47 -27.78
C ASP A 147 2.62 -15.87 -27.15
N LEU A 148 3.08 -15.94 -25.91
CA LEU A 148 3.25 -17.21 -25.19
C LEU A 148 1.92 -17.85 -24.74
N ALA A 149 0.79 -17.17 -24.95
CA ALA A 149 -0.54 -17.77 -24.81
C ALA A 149 -0.93 -18.64 -26.03
N VAL A 150 -0.13 -18.62 -27.10
CA VAL A 150 -0.34 -19.41 -28.30
C VAL A 150 0.49 -20.68 -28.25
N PHE A 151 -0.13 -21.84 -28.41
CA PHE A 151 0.60 -23.12 -28.43
C PHE A 151 1.71 -23.17 -29.49
N GLY A 152 1.56 -22.46 -30.61
CA GLY A 152 2.57 -22.37 -31.66
C GLY A 152 3.87 -21.69 -31.26
N HIS A 153 3.85 -20.85 -30.21
CA HIS A 153 5.06 -20.18 -29.67
C HIS A 153 5.78 -20.98 -28.58
N VAL A 154 5.16 -22.10 -28.12
CA VAL A 154 5.77 -22.96 -27.10
C VAL A 154 6.12 -24.36 -27.61
N MET A 155 5.84 -24.64 -28.93
CA MET A 155 6.20 -25.88 -29.60
C MET A 155 6.83 -25.60 -30.98
N GLY A 156 7.52 -26.57 -31.54
CA GLY A 156 8.19 -26.41 -32.85
C GLY A 156 8.99 -27.66 -33.24
N SER A 157 9.40 -27.76 -34.52
CA SER A 157 10.09 -28.93 -35.07
C SER A 157 11.42 -29.26 -34.37
N GLY A 158 12.00 -28.34 -33.60
CA GLY A 158 13.24 -28.52 -32.85
C GLY A 158 13.03 -28.82 -31.37
N THR A 159 11.77 -29.01 -30.91
CA THR A 159 11.38 -29.27 -29.54
C THR A 159 10.90 -30.69 -29.32
N ASP A 160 10.73 -31.13 -28.08
CA ASP A 160 10.13 -32.43 -27.73
C ASP A 160 8.64 -32.51 -28.16
N TRP A 161 8.01 -31.39 -28.49
CA TRP A 161 6.59 -31.24 -28.78
C TRP A 161 6.26 -31.41 -30.27
N GLY A 162 7.26 -31.27 -31.16
CA GLY A 162 7.07 -31.37 -32.61
C GLY A 162 6.63 -30.06 -33.26
N ALA A 163 6.45 -30.09 -34.59
CA ALA A 163 5.98 -28.93 -35.36
C ALA A 163 4.46 -28.78 -35.22
N GLU A 164 4.02 -27.54 -35.02
CA GLU A 164 2.60 -27.15 -35.04
C GLU A 164 2.03 -27.18 -36.47
N VAL A 165 0.73 -27.35 -36.57
CA VAL A 165 -0.01 -27.38 -37.86
C VAL A 165 -1.01 -26.23 -37.94
N HIS A 166 -1.66 -25.84 -36.84
CA HIS A 166 -2.80 -24.92 -36.83
C HIS A 166 -2.48 -23.54 -36.27
N HIS A 167 -1.22 -23.17 -36.12
CA HIS A 167 -0.77 -21.92 -35.51
C HIS A 167 -1.48 -20.68 -36.12
N SER A 168 -1.26 -20.43 -37.41
CA SER A 168 -1.84 -19.24 -38.07
C SER A 168 -3.37 -19.27 -38.12
N ASP A 169 -3.98 -20.46 -38.26
CA ASP A 169 -5.45 -20.58 -38.29
C ASP A 169 -6.05 -20.27 -36.91
N TYR A 170 -5.36 -20.67 -35.84
CA TYR A 170 -5.74 -20.39 -34.46
C TYR A 170 -5.71 -18.88 -34.18
N GLU A 171 -4.60 -18.23 -34.46
CA GLU A 171 -4.44 -16.79 -34.27
C GLU A 171 -5.43 -15.96 -35.07
N ASN A 172 -5.66 -16.31 -36.34
CA ASN A 172 -6.63 -15.62 -37.19
C ASN A 172 -8.07 -15.79 -36.67
N TYR A 173 -8.41 -16.94 -36.09
CA TYR A 173 -9.74 -17.11 -35.50
C TYR A 173 -9.96 -16.22 -34.31
N VAL A 174 -8.98 -16.11 -33.38
CA VAL A 174 -9.03 -15.24 -32.21
C VAL A 174 -9.04 -13.77 -32.64
N LEU A 175 -8.17 -13.38 -33.60
CA LEU A 175 -8.11 -12.02 -34.11
C LEU A 175 -9.48 -11.50 -34.54
N THR A 176 -10.23 -12.27 -35.35
CA THR A 176 -11.56 -11.83 -35.83
C THR A 176 -12.60 -11.67 -34.71
N ARG A 177 -12.26 -11.97 -33.44
CA ARG A 177 -13.11 -11.87 -32.24
C ARG A 177 -12.58 -10.94 -31.21
N THR A 178 -11.45 -10.34 -31.47
CA THR A 178 -10.78 -9.34 -30.58
C THR A 178 -10.42 -8.07 -31.38
N ASP A 179 -10.45 -8.11 -32.72
CA ASP A 179 -10.14 -6.96 -33.57
C ASP A 179 -11.23 -5.87 -33.50
N ALA A 180 -10.87 -4.66 -33.81
CA ALA A 180 -11.78 -3.52 -33.86
C ALA A 180 -12.70 -3.36 -32.63
N TYR A 181 -12.19 -3.72 -31.45
CA TYR A 181 -12.92 -3.73 -30.17
C TYR A 181 -14.08 -4.74 -30.13
N ASN A 182 -13.95 -5.88 -30.81
CA ASN A 182 -14.88 -6.98 -30.67
C ASN A 182 -14.79 -7.57 -29.25
N ASP A 183 -15.94 -7.75 -28.62
CA ASP A 183 -16.08 -8.18 -27.22
C ASP A 183 -16.44 -9.67 -27.04
N GLU A 184 -16.43 -10.47 -28.12
CA GLU A 184 -16.86 -11.88 -28.08
C GLU A 184 -16.02 -12.68 -27.06
N PHE A 185 -14.73 -12.42 -26.95
CA PHE A 185 -13.84 -13.11 -26.03
C PHE A 185 -13.77 -12.51 -24.61
N ASN A 186 -14.45 -11.40 -24.34
CA ASN A 186 -14.51 -10.81 -23.00
C ASN A 186 -15.17 -11.74 -21.96
N VAL A 187 -15.93 -12.75 -22.42
CA VAL A 187 -16.51 -13.78 -21.56
C VAL A 187 -15.48 -14.61 -20.79
N PHE A 188 -14.23 -14.63 -21.25
CA PHE A 188 -13.13 -15.35 -20.61
C PHE A 188 -12.37 -14.49 -19.60
N LEU A 189 -12.57 -13.17 -19.62
CA LEU A 189 -11.86 -12.25 -18.72
C LEU A 189 -12.35 -12.44 -17.30
N SER A 190 -11.42 -12.70 -16.40
CA SER A 190 -11.65 -12.82 -14.97
C SER A 190 -10.40 -12.37 -14.23
N PHE A 191 -10.55 -11.39 -13.35
CA PHE A 191 -9.49 -11.05 -12.42
C PHE A 191 -9.31 -12.18 -11.41
N ASP A 192 -8.08 -12.60 -11.17
CA ASP A 192 -7.77 -13.68 -10.23
C ASP A 192 -7.89 -13.27 -8.75
N GLY A 193 -8.05 -11.95 -8.48
CA GLY A 193 -8.33 -11.38 -7.16
C GLY A 193 -7.10 -10.82 -6.44
N GLU A 194 -5.90 -10.92 -7.03
CA GLU A 194 -4.65 -10.44 -6.46
C GLU A 194 -3.76 -9.81 -7.53
N LEU A 195 -3.05 -8.73 -7.20
CA LEU A 195 -1.95 -8.20 -8.01
C LEU A 195 -0.63 -8.61 -7.36
N SER A 196 0.11 -9.46 -8.04
CA SER A 196 1.35 -10.05 -7.54
C SER A 196 2.58 -9.37 -8.12
N GLN A 197 3.68 -9.36 -7.36
CA GLN A 197 4.95 -8.89 -7.88
C GLN A 197 5.63 -9.99 -8.69
N ILE A 198 5.79 -9.76 -9.99
CA ILE A 198 6.47 -10.67 -10.90
C ILE A 198 7.30 -9.90 -11.94
N SER A 199 8.48 -10.38 -12.26
CA SER A 199 9.26 -9.78 -13.36
C SER A 199 8.66 -10.12 -14.73
N ALA A 200 8.87 -9.25 -15.73
CA ALA A 200 8.43 -9.51 -17.10
C ALA A 200 9.02 -10.83 -17.66
N TYR A 201 10.23 -11.18 -17.23
CA TYR A 201 10.87 -12.45 -17.59
C TYR A 201 10.15 -13.65 -16.98
N ASP A 202 9.85 -13.62 -15.69
CA ASP A 202 9.22 -14.74 -14.99
C ASP A 202 7.74 -14.90 -15.40
N ALA A 203 7.03 -13.80 -15.67
CA ALA A 203 5.66 -13.81 -16.20
C ALA A 203 5.61 -14.49 -17.57
N ALA A 204 6.55 -14.16 -18.46
CA ALA A 204 6.68 -14.83 -19.75
C ALA A 204 6.94 -16.33 -19.60
N LEU A 205 7.85 -16.72 -18.69
CA LEU A 205 8.12 -18.14 -18.43
C LEU A 205 6.91 -18.86 -17.84
N ALA A 206 6.18 -18.23 -16.92
CA ALA A 206 5.00 -18.80 -16.29
C ALA A 206 3.89 -19.07 -17.31
N LEU A 207 3.60 -18.09 -18.18
CA LEU A 207 2.62 -18.24 -19.25
C LEU A 207 3.02 -19.35 -20.24
N ALA A 208 4.27 -19.35 -20.69
CA ALA A 208 4.78 -20.37 -21.60
C ALA A 208 4.72 -21.78 -20.99
N TYR A 209 5.00 -21.88 -19.70
CA TYR A 209 4.94 -23.16 -18.99
C TYR A 209 3.51 -23.68 -18.93
N ASP A 210 2.54 -22.83 -18.55
CA ASP A 210 1.13 -23.22 -18.56
C ASP A 210 0.64 -23.59 -19.96
N THR A 211 0.92 -22.77 -20.97
CA THR A 211 0.55 -23.04 -22.37
C THR A 211 1.15 -24.37 -22.87
N THR A 212 2.34 -24.73 -22.39
CA THR A 212 3.01 -26.00 -22.76
C THR A 212 2.37 -27.20 -22.07
N PHE A 213 2.15 -27.14 -20.75
CA PHE A 213 1.86 -28.30 -19.91
C PHE A 213 0.42 -28.36 -19.40
N ASP A 214 -0.31 -27.22 -19.35
CA ASP A 214 -1.62 -27.11 -18.73
C ASP A 214 -1.58 -27.43 -17.23
N LEU A 215 -1.30 -26.44 -16.39
CA LEU A 215 -1.00 -26.64 -14.96
C LEU A 215 -2.18 -27.19 -14.14
N ASP A 216 -3.40 -26.96 -14.56
CA ASP A 216 -4.63 -27.39 -13.90
C ASP A 216 -5.40 -28.51 -14.64
N GLY A 217 -4.84 -29.00 -15.77
CA GLY A 217 -5.45 -30.05 -16.59
C GLY A 217 -4.43 -30.89 -17.39
N ASP A 218 -4.87 -31.40 -18.52
CA ASP A 218 -4.09 -32.22 -19.45
C ASP A 218 -4.15 -31.70 -20.91
N LEU A 219 -4.55 -30.41 -21.10
CA LEU A 219 -4.76 -29.81 -22.42
C LEU A 219 -3.50 -29.10 -22.93
N THR A 220 -2.43 -29.87 -23.07
CA THR A 220 -1.09 -29.38 -23.47
C THR A 220 -1.08 -28.69 -24.84
N CYS A 221 0.03 -27.99 -25.15
CA CYS A 221 0.23 -27.40 -26.50
C CYS A 221 -0.01 -28.41 -27.65
N VAL A 222 0.45 -29.65 -27.48
CA VAL A 222 0.23 -30.71 -28.45
C VAL A 222 -1.25 -31.11 -28.56
N TRP A 223 -1.95 -31.14 -27.39
CA TRP A 223 -3.39 -31.42 -27.40
C TRP A 223 -4.15 -30.33 -28.16
N MET A 224 -3.81 -29.05 -27.94
CA MET A 224 -4.41 -27.90 -28.62
C MET A 224 -4.24 -27.99 -30.15
N ASP A 225 -3.05 -28.28 -30.62
CA ASP A 225 -2.80 -28.43 -32.07
C ASP A 225 -3.53 -29.62 -32.68
N GLN A 226 -3.53 -30.77 -32.01
CA GLN A 226 -4.14 -32.02 -32.52
C GLN A 226 -5.67 -32.02 -32.43
N ASN A 227 -6.27 -31.27 -31.49
CA ASN A 227 -7.72 -31.20 -31.32
C ASN A 227 -8.29 -29.85 -31.78
N TYR A 228 -7.65 -29.19 -32.73
CA TYR A 228 -8.08 -27.92 -33.29
C TYR A 228 -9.52 -27.94 -33.77
N ASN A 229 -10.44 -27.41 -32.99
CA ASN A 229 -11.86 -27.40 -33.27
C ASN A 229 -12.63 -26.33 -32.46
N TRP A 230 -12.93 -25.21 -33.09
CA TRP A 230 -13.65 -24.10 -32.44
C TRP A 230 -15.12 -24.39 -32.08
N SER A 231 -15.68 -25.51 -32.54
CA SER A 231 -17.00 -25.97 -32.09
C SER A 231 -16.93 -26.81 -30.81
N ASP A 232 -15.72 -27.18 -30.37
CA ASP A 232 -15.48 -27.85 -29.09
C ASP A 232 -15.34 -26.82 -27.98
N THR A 233 -16.18 -26.93 -26.98
CA THR A 233 -16.16 -26.02 -25.83
C THR A 233 -14.91 -26.18 -24.98
N THR A 234 -14.34 -27.37 -24.87
CA THR A 234 -13.09 -27.63 -24.15
C THR A 234 -11.92 -26.88 -24.79
N PHE A 235 -11.82 -27.02 -26.15
CA PHE A 235 -10.79 -26.30 -26.91
C PHE A 235 -10.95 -24.78 -26.78
N LYS A 236 -12.18 -24.27 -26.92
CA LYS A 236 -12.47 -22.82 -26.80
C LYS A 236 -12.17 -22.29 -25.38
N ASN A 237 -12.52 -23.04 -24.34
CA ASN A 237 -12.24 -22.65 -22.96
C ASN A 237 -10.74 -22.61 -22.67
N ARG A 238 -9.98 -23.62 -23.12
CA ARG A 238 -8.51 -23.62 -22.94
C ARG A 238 -7.83 -22.42 -23.63
N CYS A 239 -8.32 -22.04 -24.81
CA CYS A 239 -7.88 -20.79 -25.44
C CYS A 239 -8.19 -19.58 -24.55
N GLY A 240 -9.41 -19.49 -24.01
CA GLY A 240 -9.84 -18.42 -23.14
C GLY A 240 -9.03 -18.35 -21.84
N GLU A 241 -8.69 -19.48 -21.26
CA GLU A 241 -7.83 -19.59 -20.06
C GLU A 241 -6.44 -19.03 -20.34
N SER A 242 -5.79 -19.42 -21.43
CA SER A 242 -4.47 -18.90 -21.80
C SER A 242 -4.49 -17.39 -22.05
N LEU A 243 -5.53 -16.86 -22.72
CA LEU A 243 -5.71 -15.42 -22.92
C LEU A 243 -5.90 -14.69 -21.60
N ASN A 244 -6.76 -15.21 -20.72
CA ASN A 244 -7.01 -14.61 -19.40
C ASN A 244 -5.76 -14.64 -18.51
N LEU A 245 -5.00 -15.73 -18.54
CA LEU A 245 -3.72 -15.83 -17.82
C LEU A 245 -2.72 -14.80 -18.34
N ALA A 246 -2.64 -14.59 -19.66
CA ALA A 246 -1.80 -13.54 -20.24
C ALA A 246 -2.20 -12.14 -19.73
N VAL A 247 -3.51 -11.84 -19.68
CA VAL A 247 -4.04 -10.56 -19.17
C VAL A 247 -3.67 -10.35 -17.70
N ASN A 248 -3.86 -11.36 -16.83
CA ASN A 248 -3.52 -11.26 -15.39
C ASN A 248 -2.02 -11.13 -15.18
N LEU A 249 -1.18 -11.95 -15.82
CA LEU A 249 0.28 -11.86 -15.70
C LEU A 249 0.84 -10.52 -16.20
N ILE A 250 0.28 -9.95 -17.27
CA ILE A 250 0.68 -8.62 -17.74
C ILE A 250 0.26 -7.55 -16.72
N ALA A 251 -0.93 -7.66 -16.12
CA ALA A 251 -1.34 -6.76 -15.04
C ALA A 251 -0.38 -6.82 -13.84
N ASP A 252 0.06 -8.01 -13.45
CA ASP A 252 1.05 -8.23 -12.39
C ASP A 252 2.41 -7.59 -12.72
N VAL A 253 2.88 -7.71 -13.97
CA VAL A 253 4.12 -7.05 -14.41
C VAL A 253 3.98 -5.53 -14.38
N LEU A 254 2.86 -4.98 -14.81
CA LEU A 254 2.59 -3.55 -14.77
C LEU A 254 2.44 -3.04 -13.32
N HIS A 255 1.84 -3.83 -12.44
CA HIS A 255 1.82 -3.58 -11.00
C HIS A 255 3.24 -3.55 -10.41
N THR A 256 4.08 -4.53 -10.79
CA THR A 256 5.50 -4.56 -10.40
C THR A 256 6.22 -3.30 -10.86
N PHE A 257 6.00 -2.88 -12.10
CA PHE A 257 6.56 -1.64 -12.65
C PHE A 257 6.16 -0.42 -11.80
N TYR A 258 4.90 -0.34 -11.40
CA TYR A 258 4.41 0.73 -10.54
C TYR A 258 5.10 0.72 -9.16
N LEU A 259 5.27 -0.44 -8.54
CA LEU A 259 5.95 -0.55 -7.25
C LEU A 259 7.43 -0.13 -7.34
N GLU A 260 8.12 -0.55 -8.39
CA GLU A 260 9.51 -0.11 -8.65
C GLU A 260 9.58 1.40 -8.96
N MET A 261 8.55 1.96 -9.60
CA MET A 261 8.45 3.42 -9.79
C MET A 261 8.40 4.16 -8.45
N GLN A 262 7.72 3.62 -7.43
CA GLN A 262 7.62 4.26 -6.11
C GLN A 262 8.97 4.37 -5.41
N ASP A 263 9.92 3.49 -5.70
CA ASP A 263 11.29 3.56 -5.19
C ASP A 263 12.10 4.72 -5.82
N VAL A 264 11.74 5.16 -7.02
CA VAL A 264 12.46 6.22 -7.77
C VAL A 264 11.63 7.46 -8.02
N ALA A 265 10.32 7.40 -7.80
CA ALA A 265 9.39 8.51 -7.99
C ALA A 265 8.23 8.40 -7.00
N HIS A 266 7.78 9.54 -6.48
CA HIS A 266 6.59 9.60 -5.63
C HIS A 266 5.44 10.26 -6.39
N PHE A 267 4.25 9.65 -6.40
CA PHE A 267 3.04 10.18 -7.04
C PHE A 267 1.85 10.23 -6.10
N ILE A 268 1.03 11.25 -6.27
CA ILE A 268 -0.28 11.41 -5.64
C ILE A 268 -1.34 11.19 -6.72
N ASP A 269 -2.30 10.29 -6.47
CA ASP A 269 -3.39 10.00 -7.41
C ASP A 269 -4.47 11.10 -7.34
N VAL A 270 -4.13 12.30 -7.80
CA VAL A 270 -5.07 13.41 -7.90
C VAL A 270 -5.94 13.23 -9.14
N PRO A 271 -7.29 13.27 -9.02
CA PRO A 271 -8.18 13.31 -10.17
C PRO A 271 -7.84 14.46 -11.11
N PHE A 272 -7.91 14.23 -12.41
CA PHE A 272 -7.59 15.25 -13.40
C PHE A 272 -8.85 15.82 -14.05
N HIS A 273 -8.92 17.17 -14.13
CA HIS A 273 -9.96 17.90 -14.86
C HIS A 273 -9.33 18.95 -15.79
N TYR A 274 -9.87 19.05 -17.01
CA TYR A 274 -9.58 20.19 -17.86
C TYR A 274 -10.36 21.42 -17.38
N GLN A 275 -9.79 22.62 -17.55
CA GLN A 275 -10.52 23.85 -17.29
C GLN A 275 -11.64 24.06 -18.32
N ASP A 276 -12.85 24.38 -17.83
CA ASP A 276 -14.03 24.58 -18.67
C ASP A 276 -13.98 25.87 -19.46
N VAL A 277 -13.31 26.89 -18.91
CA VAL A 277 -13.20 28.23 -19.47
C VAL A 277 -11.73 28.65 -19.46
N GLU A 278 -11.33 29.47 -20.44
CA GLU A 278 -9.93 29.90 -20.67
C GLU A 278 -9.22 30.46 -19.42
N TYR A 279 -9.94 31.05 -18.50
CA TYR A 279 -9.41 31.67 -17.27
C TYR A 279 -9.72 30.87 -15.97
N TYR A 280 -10.17 29.62 -16.09
CA TYR A 280 -10.51 28.77 -14.94
C TYR A 280 -9.36 27.88 -14.44
N CYS A 281 -8.10 28.16 -14.79
CA CYS A 281 -6.99 27.33 -14.34
C CYS A 281 -6.91 27.20 -12.80
N GLY A 282 -7.19 28.28 -12.05
CA GLY A 282 -7.28 28.23 -10.57
C GLY A 282 -8.44 27.37 -10.06
N PRO A 283 -9.70 27.66 -10.48
CA PRO A 283 -10.85 26.82 -10.15
C PRO A 283 -10.68 25.34 -10.51
N ALA A 284 -10.16 25.02 -11.69
CA ALA A 284 -9.91 23.64 -12.11
C ALA A 284 -8.87 22.93 -11.22
N CYS A 285 -7.82 23.63 -10.81
CA CYS A 285 -6.87 23.07 -9.85
C CYS A 285 -7.49 22.79 -8.48
N LEU A 286 -8.39 23.66 -8.01
CA LEU A 286 -9.11 23.40 -6.74
C LEU A 286 -10.11 22.27 -6.88
N GLU A 287 -10.84 22.14 -7.99
CA GLU A 287 -11.72 21.00 -8.26
C GLU A 287 -10.93 19.68 -8.15
N MET A 288 -9.77 19.58 -8.82
CA MET A 288 -8.92 18.39 -8.73
C MET A 288 -8.52 18.06 -7.28
N VAL A 289 -8.18 19.07 -6.47
CA VAL A 289 -7.80 18.88 -5.07
C VAL A 289 -9.01 18.53 -4.20
N PHE A 290 -10.16 19.13 -4.43
CA PHE A 290 -11.40 18.78 -3.72
C PHE A 290 -11.83 17.34 -4.01
N ASP A 291 -11.81 16.92 -5.27
CA ASP A 291 -12.10 15.54 -5.66
C ASP A 291 -11.13 14.55 -5.04
N TYR A 292 -9.85 14.92 -4.92
CA TYR A 292 -8.87 14.10 -4.21
C TYR A 292 -9.26 13.83 -2.75
N TYR A 293 -9.88 14.80 -2.10
CA TYR A 293 -10.39 14.66 -0.73
C TYR A 293 -11.85 14.17 -0.64
N GLY A 294 -12.49 13.89 -1.79
CA GLY A 294 -13.84 13.32 -1.87
C GLY A 294 -14.98 14.35 -1.88
N GLU A 295 -14.67 15.61 -2.22
CA GLU A 295 -15.67 16.67 -2.35
C GLU A 295 -15.89 17.03 -3.83
N ASP A 296 -16.99 16.63 -4.39
CA ASP A 296 -17.42 16.93 -5.76
C ASP A 296 -17.94 18.37 -5.85
N ILE A 297 -17.11 19.30 -6.29
CA ILE A 297 -17.41 20.72 -6.46
C ILE A 297 -16.94 21.17 -7.83
N ASN A 298 -17.84 21.59 -8.70
CA ASN A 298 -17.50 21.98 -10.05
C ASN A 298 -16.78 23.35 -10.13
N GLN A 299 -16.06 23.55 -11.21
CA GLN A 299 -15.24 24.76 -11.45
C GLN A 299 -16.04 26.05 -11.43
N SER A 300 -17.31 26.03 -11.90
CA SER A 300 -18.14 27.25 -11.93
C SER A 300 -18.53 27.70 -10.52
N GLU A 301 -18.86 26.76 -9.61
CA GLU A 301 -19.12 27.07 -8.20
C GLU A 301 -17.86 27.60 -7.51
N ILE A 302 -16.70 27.03 -7.80
CA ILE A 302 -15.41 27.49 -7.28
C ILE A 302 -15.08 28.89 -7.82
N ALA A 303 -15.31 29.13 -9.11
CA ALA A 303 -15.04 30.42 -9.76
C ALA A 303 -15.92 31.53 -9.17
N ASP A 304 -17.19 31.25 -8.86
CA ASP A 304 -18.10 32.21 -8.23
C ASP A 304 -17.60 32.59 -6.83
N VAL A 305 -17.18 31.60 -6.02
CA VAL A 305 -16.66 31.84 -4.67
C VAL A 305 -15.32 32.55 -4.68
N ALA A 306 -14.45 32.20 -5.63
CA ALA A 306 -13.14 32.84 -5.84
C ALA A 306 -13.25 34.20 -6.55
N ARG A 307 -14.46 34.68 -6.91
CA ARG A 307 -14.67 35.90 -7.71
C ARG A 307 -13.73 35.94 -8.93
N THR A 308 -13.61 34.79 -9.62
CA THR A 308 -12.75 34.66 -10.80
C THR A 308 -13.14 35.67 -11.86
N PHE A 309 -12.26 36.59 -12.12
CA PHE A 309 -12.49 37.65 -13.07
C PHE A 309 -12.13 37.20 -14.49
N PRO A 310 -12.78 37.68 -15.55
CA PRO A 310 -12.45 37.33 -16.93
C PRO A 310 -10.99 37.66 -17.23
N TYR A 311 -10.09 36.74 -17.08
CA TYR A 311 -8.67 36.70 -17.36
C TYR A 311 -7.81 36.13 -16.21
N GLU A 312 -8.23 36.17 -14.92
CA GLU A 312 -7.42 35.65 -13.81
C GLU A 312 -8.23 35.36 -12.54
N THR A 313 -7.70 34.46 -11.73
CA THR A 313 -8.08 34.24 -10.32
C THR A 313 -6.91 34.68 -9.44
N PHE A 314 -7.14 35.63 -8.52
CA PHE A 314 -6.09 36.09 -7.60
C PHE A 314 -5.79 35.03 -6.54
N THR A 315 -4.55 35.00 -6.05
CA THR A 315 -4.07 33.95 -5.12
C THR A 315 -4.83 33.93 -3.79
N ASP A 316 -5.12 35.10 -3.21
CA ASP A 316 -5.86 35.25 -1.97
C ASP A 316 -7.36 34.95 -2.11
N GLU A 317 -7.95 35.19 -3.27
CA GLU A 317 -9.30 34.76 -3.63
C GLU A 317 -9.34 33.22 -3.79
N LEU A 318 -8.35 32.64 -4.46
CA LEU A 318 -8.24 31.18 -4.60
C LEU A 318 -8.04 30.51 -3.24
N ARG A 319 -7.18 31.09 -2.37
CA ARG A 319 -7.04 30.62 -0.99
C ARG A 319 -8.36 30.68 -0.21
N ARG A 320 -9.10 31.78 -0.34
CA ARG A 320 -10.42 31.91 0.28
C ARG A 320 -11.37 30.83 -0.23
N ALA A 321 -11.41 30.60 -1.54
CA ALA A 321 -12.21 29.53 -2.13
C ALA A 321 -11.75 28.14 -1.66
N ALA A 322 -10.47 27.96 -1.36
CA ALA A 322 -9.90 26.73 -0.84
C ALA A 322 -10.29 26.43 0.61
N HIS A 323 -10.78 27.39 1.40
CA HIS A 323 -11.42 27.14 2.70
C HIS A 323 -12.72 26.35 2.56
N PHE A 324 -13.36 26.38 1.40
CA PHE A 324 -14.52 25.57 1.09
C PHE A 324 -15.63 25.73 2.16
N SER A 325 -15.93 26.96 2.58
CA SER A 325 -16.94 27.21 3.61
C SER A 325 -18.31 27.47 3.00
N SER A 326 -19.35 26.84 3.62
CA SER A 326 -20.75 27.10 3.24
C SER A 326 -21.22 28.51 3.58
N ILE A 327 -20.57 29.14 4.56
CA ILE A 327 -20.94 30.47 5.04
C ILE A 327 -19.66 31.28 5.16
N SER A 328 -19.55 32.32 4.34
CA SER A 328 -18.61 33.43 4.54
C SER A 328 -19.35 34.58 5.20
N ILE A 329 -19.00 34.89 6.41
CA ILE A 329 -19.53 36.05 7.10
C ILE A 329 -18.59 37.21 6.83
N SER A 330 -19.02 38.16 5.99
CA SER A 330 -18.30 39.42 5.81
C SER A 330 -18.24 40.20 7.13
N MET A 331 -17.03 40.57 7.56
CA MET A 331 -16.79 41.45 8.70
C MET A 331 -16.43 42.85 8.27
N GLY A 332 -17.09 43.38 7.23
CA GLY A 332 -16.80 44.73 6.69
C GLY A 332 -17.99 45.36 5.98
N ALA A 333 -17.78 46.53 5.37
CA ALA A 333 -18.83 47.19 4.63
C ALA A 333 -19.30 46.30 3.47
N GLU A 334 -20.60 46.03 3.41
CA GLU A 334 -21.22 45.33 2.28
C GLU A 334 -20.85 46.06 0.98
N ILE A 335 -20.41 45.28 0.02
CA ILE A 335 -20.15 45.78 -1.33
C ILE A 335 -21.44 45.58 -2.12
N PRO A 336 -22.11 46.63 -2.56
CA PRO A 336 -23.50 46.53 -3.07
C PRO A 336 -23.67 45.62 -4.27
N ASP A 337 -22.63 45.38 -5.05
CA ASP A 337 -22.72 44.69 -6.35
C ASP A 337 -22.00 43.34 -6.40
N TYR A 338 -21.36 42.92 -5.30
CA TYR A 338 -20.65 41.62 -5.26
C TYR A 338 -21.07 40.81 -4.03
N ASN A 339 -21.89 39.77 -4.26
CA ASN A 339 -22.23 38.82 -3.22
C ASN A 339 -20.97 38.04 -2.87
N ILE A 340 -20.49 38.18 -1.63
CA ILE A 340 -19.47 37.30 -1.06
C ILE A 340 -20.20 36.03 -0.68
N THR A 341 -20.22 35.08 -1.61
CA THR A 341 -20.89 33.78 -1.41
C THR A 341 -19.90 32.74 -0.92
N GLY A 342 -20.36 31.83 -0.07
CA GLY A 342 -19.71 30.56 0.20
C GLY A 342 -20.32 29.46 -0.66
N TYR A 343 -19.94 28.24 -0.40
CA TYR A 343 -20.50 27.06 -1.05
C TYR A 343 -21.82 26.67 -0.38
N THR A 344 -22.92 27.18 -0.88
CA THR A 344 -24.25 27.15 -0.22
C THR A 344 -24.81 25.77 0.04
N LEU A 345 -24.36 24.75 -0.70
CA LEU A 345 -24.79 23.35 -0.54
C LEU A 345 -23.88 22.54 0.40
N ARG A 346 -22.85 23.14 0.98
CA ARG A 346 -21.87 22.45 1.80
C ARG A 346 -22.00 22.89 3.26
N SER A 347 -21.73 21.96 4.20
CA SER A 347 -21.93 22.23 5.62
C SER A 347 -20.66 22.69 6.34
N LEU A 348 -19.49 22.27 5.87
CA LEU A 348 -18.18 22.62 6.42
C LEU A 348 -17.21 22.96 5.30
N GLY A 349 -16.16 23.70 5.63
CA GLY A 349 -15.05 24.00 4.75
C GLY A 349 -13.77 23.31 5.18
N TYR A 350 -12.72 23.46 4.38
CA TYR A 350 -11.39 22.96 4.66
C TYR A 350 -10.47 24.03 5.26
N ALA A 351 -9.41 23.60 5.94
CA ALA A 351 -8.30 24.49 6.25
C ALA A 351 -7.49 24.75 4.97
N ALA A 352 -7.11 26.00 4.72
CA ALA A 352 -6.31 26.37 3.56
C ALA A 352 -5.20 27.34 3.96
N PHE A 353 -4.00 27.09 3.42
CA PHE A 353 -2.81 27.87 3.73
C PHE A 353 -2.05 28.20 2.45
N GLU A 354 -1.67 29.46 2.29
CA GLU A 354 -0.78 29.91 1.23
C GLU A 354 0.56 30.37 1.80
N ALA A 355 1.63 30.15 1.04
CA ALA A 355 2.98 30.55 1.41
C ALA A 355 3.75 31.06 0.18
N HIS A 356 4.73 31.93 0.41
CA HIS A 356 5.72 32.35 -0.58
C HIS A 356 7.11 31.82 -0.20
N ASN A 357 8.05 31.90 -1.13
CA ASN A 357 9.44 31.46 -0.91
C ASN A 357 9.57 30.00 -0.48
N MET A 358 8.67 29.13 -0.93
CA MET A 358 8.85 27.71 -0.78
C MET A 358 10.01 27.20 -1.64
N ASN A 359 10.63 26.11 -1.21
CA ASN A 359 11.69 25.47 -1.96
C ASN A 359 11.32 24.03 -2.35
N LEU A 360 12.12 23.47 -3.25
CA LEU A 360 11.87 22.13 -3.80
C LEU A 360 11.80 21.03 -2.73
N ASN A 361 12.64 21.10 -1.69
CA ASN A 361 12.63 20.09 -0.62
C ASN A 361 11.35 20.19 0.22
N GLN A 362 10.86 21.39 0.49
CA GLN A 362 9.58 21.59 1.17
C GLN A 362 8.43 21.07 0.31
N LEU A 363 8.44 21.35 -1.01
CA LEU A 363 7.44 20.84 -1.95
C LEU A 363 7.41 19.29 -1.93
N LYS A 364 8.55 18.64 -2.08
CA LYS A 364 8.68 17.19 -2.03
C LYS A 364 8.16 16.60 -0.73
N HIS A 365 8.45 17.24 0.41
CA HIS A 365 7.98 16.81 1.73
C HIS A 365 6.44 16.73 1.82
N TYR A 366 5.69 17.65 1.15
CA TYR A 366 4.23 17.57 1.11
C TYR A 366 3.74 16.47 0.17
N ILE A 367 4.44 16.27 -0.95
CA ILE A 367 4.14 15.15 -1.87
C ILE A 367 4.34 13.82 -1.15
N ASP A 368 5.44 13.64 -0.37
CA ASP A 368 5.71 12.44 0.44
C ASP A 368 4.62 12.15 1.49
N GLN A 369 3.86 13.17 1.88
CA GLN A 369 2.72 13.04 2.79
C GLN A 369 1.38 12.87 2.06
N ASN A 370 1.39 12.65 0.74
CA ASN A 370 0.21 12.58 -0.11
C ASN A 370 -0.68 13.84 -0.02
N LYS A 371 -0.04 15.02 0.03
CA LYS A 371 -0.71 16.32 0.09
C LYS A 371 -0.46 17.09 -1.21
N PRO A 372 -1.42 17.13 -2.13
CA PRO A 372 -1.27 17.88 -3.37
C PRO A 372 -1.20 19.39 -3.09
N LEU A 373 -0.34 20.07 -3.82
CA LEU A 373 -0.16 21.52 -3.76
C LEU A 373 -0.55 22.17 -5.07
N ILE A 374 -1.23 23.32 -5.00
CA ILE A 374 -1.49 24.18 -6.15
C ILE A 374 -0.41 25.23 -6.21
N LEU A 375 0.21 25.39 -7.38
CA LEU A 375 1.25 26.40 -7.64
C LEU A 375 0.79 27.39 -8.69
N LEU A 376 1.15 28.64 -8.51
CA LEU A 376 1.05 29.68 -9.56
C LEU A 376 2.44 29.86 -10.18
N MET A 377 2.54 29.75 -11.50
CA MET A 377 3.81 29.74 -12.22
C MET A 377 3.64 30.32 -13.63
N TRP A 378 4.74 30.60 -14.35
CA TRP A 378 4.63 30.89 -15.78
C TRP A 378 4.01 29.70 -16.51
N TYR A 379 3.13 30.00 -17.49
CA TYR A 379 2.57 28.95 -18.34
C TYR A 379 3.65 28.20 -19.13
N SER A 380 4.63 28.95 -19.67
CA SER A 380 5.71 28.40 -20.49
C SER A 380 6.99 29.24 -20.39
N GLU A 381 8.08 28.75 -21.00
CA GLU A 381 9.38 29.45 -21.12
C GLU A 381 9.28 30.82 -21.80
N ALA A 382 8.18 31.15 -22.47
CA ALA A 382 7.96 32.47 -23.06
C ALA A 382 7.68 33.54 -22.00
N HIS A 383 7.37 33.19 -20.77
CA HIS A 383 7.11 34.09 -19.63
C HIS A 383 6.05 35.17 -19.93
N VAL A 384 4.93 34.75 -20.57
CA VAL A 384 3.89 35.72 -20.98
C VAL A 384 2.72 35.78 -20.01
N TYR A 385 2.25 34.60 -19.54
CA TYR A 385 1.07 34.47 -18.69
C TYR A 385 1.36 33.63 -17.44
N GLY A 386 0.72 34.00 -16.31
CA GLY A 386 0.63 33.19 -15.12
C GLY A 386 -0.37 32.04 -15.33
N HIS A 387 -0.15 30.89 -14.66
CA HIS A 387 -0.99 29.72 -14.80
C HIS A 387 -0.93 28.85 -13.54
N TYR A 388 -2.06 28.31 -13.12
CA TYR A 388 -2.13 27.38 -11.98
C TYR A 388 -1.96 25.94 -12.43
N ARG A 389 -1.25 25.15 -11.60
CA ARG A 389 -1.06 23.72 -11.77
C ARG A 389 -1.09 23.00 -10.43
N VAL A 390 -1.52 21.73 -10.44
CA VAL A 390 -1.47 20.87 -9.25
C VAL A 390 -0.25 19.97 -9.32
N VAL A 391 0.58 19.98 -8.28
CA VAL A 391 1.72 19.06 -8.19
C VAL A 391 1.20 17.66 -7.82
N THR A 392 1.57 16.68 -8.64
CA THR A 392 1.13 15.30 -8.50
C THR A 392 2.26 14.31 -8.20
N GLY A 393 3.53 14.74 -8.31
CA GLY A 393 4.62 13.85 -8.02
C GLY A 393 6.00 14.41 -8.34
N TYR A 394 7.02 13.62 -8.07
CA TYR A 394 8.40 13.91 -8.45
C TYR A 394 9.24 12.64 -8.58
N ASN A 395 10.36 12.73 -9.30
CA ASN A 395 11.43 11.74 -9.30
C ASN A 395 12.78 12.42 -9.06
N GLU A 396 13.90 11.78 -9.39
CA GLU A 396 15.24 12.34 -9.21
C GLU A 396 15.49 13.61 -10.05
N THR A 397 14.80 13.77 -11.18
CA THR A 397 15.10 14.78 -12.20
C THR A 397 13.93 15.71 -12.55
N HIS A 398 12.68 15.29 -12.27
CA HIS A 398 11.47 16.00 -12.70
C HIS A 398 10.46 16.18 -11.58
N ILE A 399 9.63 17.22 -11.71
CA ILE A 399 8.34 17.37 -11.04
C ILE A 399 7.25 17.01 -12.03
N PHE A 400 6.23 16.27 -11.55
CA PHE A 400 5.04 15.93 -12.30
C PHE A 400 3.87 16.78 -11.82
N MET A 401 3.08 17.29 -12.77
CA MET A 401 1.99 18.23 -12.47
C MET A 401 0.78 17.98 -13.37
N HIS A 402 -0.40 18.19 -12.83
CA HIS A 402 -1.60 18.37 -13.64
C HIS A 402 -1.66 19.82 -14.13
N ASP A 403 -1.79 19.96 -15.44
CA ASP A 403 -2.05 21.24 -16.09
C ASP A 403 -3.46 21.24 -16.68
N PRO A 404 -4.38 22.06 -16.16
CA PRO A 404 -5.79 22.02 -16.59
C PRO A 404 -6.03 22.54 -18.01
N TRP A 405 -5.01 22.98 -18.74
CA TRP A 405 -5.16 23.54 -20.06
C TRP A 405 -5.63 22.53 -21.10
N VAL A 406 -6.67 22.87 -21.88
CA VAL A 406 -7.32 21.95 -22.82
C VAL A 406 -6.63 21.82 -24.17
N TRP A 407 -5.71 22.73 -24.53
CA TRP A 407 -5.07 22.69 -25.82
C TRP A 407 -3.92 21.71 -25.87
N LEU A 408 -3.92 20.85 -26.89
CA LEU A 408 -2.83 19.91 -27.15
C LEU A 408 -1.50 20.66 -27.27
N GLY A 409 -0.57 20.34 -26.40
CA GLY A 409 0.77 20.95 -26.39
C GLY A 409 1.65 20.40 -25.27
N LYS A 410 2.89 20.87 -25.24
CA LYS A 410 3.92 20.43 -24.28
C LYS A 410 3.51 20.58 -22.82
N TYR A 411 2.62 21.51 -22.50
CA TYR A 411 2.30 21.91 -21.14
C TYR A 411 0.86 21.62 -20.69
N GLY A 412 0.00 21.07 -21.54
CA GLY A 412 -1.39 20.75 -21.17
C GLY A 412 -1.59 19.30 -20.76
N GLY A 413 -2.55 19.03 -19.88
CA GLY A 413 -3.02 17.70 -19.55
C GLY A 413 -2.46 17.10 -18.24
N PRO A 414 -2.79 15.83 -17.95
CA PRO A 414 -2.40 15.18 -16.71
C PRO A 414 -0.90 14.84 -16.68
N ASN A 415 -0.30 14.97 -15.51
CA ASN A 415 1.06 14.56 -15.19
C ASN A 415 2.13 14.97 -16.20
N ILE A 416 2.13 16.26 -16.60
CA ILE A 416 3.24 16.78 -17.39
C ILE A 416 4.53 16.73 -16.58
N ALA A 417 5.64 16.35 -17.22
CA ALA A 417 6.95 16.25 -16.58
C ALA A 417 7.78 17.50 -16.88
N LEU A 418 8.20 18.22 -15.84
CA LEU A 418 9.09 19.38 -15.93
C LEU A 418 10.39 19.06 -15.20
N ASN A 419 11.55 19.12 -15.91
CA ASN A 419 12.82 18.98 -15.21
C ASN A 419 13.01 20.11 -14.19
N TYR A 420 13.80 19.88 -13.14
CA TYR A 420 13.92 20.82 -12.02
C TYR A 420 14.35 22.24 -12.44
N THR A 421 15.21 22.38 -13.44
CA THR A 421 15.67 23.69 -13.91
C THR A 421 14.50 24.48 -14.51
N LEU A 422 13.75 23.85 -15.42
CA LEU A 422 12.58 24.48 -16.03
C LEU A 422 11.47 24.71 -15.01
N PHE A 423 11.21 23.72 -14.14
CA PHE A 423 10.21 23.86 -13.08
C PHE A 423 10.48 25.07 -12.19
N LEU A 424 11.71 25.24 -11.69
CA LEU A 424 12.07 26.35 -10.82
C LEU A 424 12.04 27.70 -11.55
N ASP A 425 12.43 27.73 -12.83
CA ASP A 425 12.30 28.93 -13.66
C ASP A 425 10.83 29.34 -13.80
N LEU A 426 9.95 28.42 -14.16
CA LEU A 426 8.52 28.71 -14.29
C LEU A 426 7.88 29.10 -12.95
N TRP A 427 8.22 28.43 -11.86
CA TRP A 427 7.66 28.70 -10.53
C TRP A 427 8.14 30.03 -9.92
N SER A 428 9.24 30.58 -10.42
CA SER A 428 9.74 31.89 -9.99
C SER A 428 8.77 33.06 -10.23
N TYR A 429 7.80 32.91 -11.15
CA TYR A 429 6.76 33.90 -11.48
C TYR A 429 6.08 34.50 -10.25
N SER A 430 5.63 33.64 -9.35
CA SER A 430 4.86 34.03 -8.17
C SER A 430 5.71 34.18 -6.88
N GLY A 431 7.05 34.18 -7.01
CA GLY A 431 7.94 34.13 -5.86
C GLY A 431 7.82 32.82 -5.09
N TYR A 432 7.70 31.71 -5.83
CA TYR A 432 7.55 30.34 -5.28
C TYR A 432 6.34 30.21 -4.37
N TRP A 433 5.20 30.76 -4.83
CA TRP A 433 3.93 30.66 -4.14
C TRP A 433 3.35 29.25 -4.25
N ALA A 434 2.73 28.78 -3.15
CA ALA A 434 2.00 27.54 -3.08
C ALA A 434 0.76 27.68 -2.21
N LEU A 435 -0.27 26.93 -2.56
CA LEU A 435 -1.51 26.79 -1.78
C LEU A 435 -1.77 25.31 -1.55
N TYR A 436 -2.14 24.95 -0.31
CA TYR A 436 -2.72 23.67 -0.04
C TYR A 436 -3.96 23.79 0.84
N THR A 437 -4.89 22.85 0.69
CA THR A 437 -6.13 22.78 1.43
C THR A 437 -6.47 21.34 1.74
N LEU A 438 -7.00 21.09 2.93
CA LEU A 438 -7.43 19.75 3.37
C LEU A 438 -8.39 19.85 4.56
N PRO A 439 -9.25 18.82 4.77
CA PRO A 439 -10.10 18.75 5.96
C PRO A 439 -9.27 18.56 7.22
N TRP A 440 -9.85 18.83 8.38
CA TRP A 440 -9.28 18.39 9.65
C TRP A 440 -9.21 16.87 9.68
N ILE A 441 -8.16 16.33 10.30
CA ILE A 441 -7.97 14.89 10.41
C ILE A 441 -8.69 14.41 11.66
N ILE A 442 -9.58 13.44 11.51
CA ILE A 442 -10.34 12.83 12.60
C ILE A 442 -9.95 11.36 12.70
N ASN A 443 -9.48 10.93 13.86
CA ASN A 443 -9.21 9.54 14.18
C ASN A 443 -10.07 9.09 15.35
N VAL A 444 -10.78 7.97 15.18
CA VAL A 444 -11.63 7.39 16.22
C VAL A 444 -11.00 6.10 16.74
N SER A 445 -10.97 5.96 18.06
CA SER A 445 -10.54 4.76 18.75
C SER A 445 -11.63 4.31 19.73
N ALA A 446 -12.05 3.06 19.60
CA ALA A 446 -13.00 2.42 20.48
C ALA A 446 -12.56 0.97 20.76
N PRO A 447 -12.97 0.34 21.85
CA PRO A 447 -12.69 -1.07 22.09
C PRO A 447 -13.45 -1.94 21.06
N THR A 448 -12.80 -2.97 20.56
CA THR A 448 -13.45 -3.98 19.69
C THR A 448 -14.34 -4.92 20.49
N TYR A 449 -13.94 -5.25 21.72
CA TYR A 449 -14.69 -6.13 22.61
C TYR A 449 -15.37 -5.32 23.71
N ILE A 450 -16.68 -5.49 23.86
CA ILE A 450 -17.51 -4.77 24.83
C ILE A 450 -18.42 -5.77 25.57
N ARG A 451 -19.11 -5.28 26.60
CA ARG A 451 -20.32 -5.92 27.16
C ARG A 451 -21.52 -5.05 26.86
N PRO A 452 -22.57 -5.58 26.23
CA PRO A 452 -23.82 -4.86 26.07
C PRO A 452 -24.32 -4.29 27.41
N GLU A 453 -24.99 -3.16 27.33
CA GLU A 453 -25.51 -2.39 28.48
C GLU A 453 -24.45 -1.89 29.49
N LYS A 454 -23.15 -2.10 29.21
CA LYS A 454 -22.04 -1.56 30.02
C LYS A 454 -21.40 -0.38 29.30
N PRO A 455 -21.03 0.67 30.06
CA PRO A 455 -20.36 1.83 29.50
C PRO A 455 -18.96 1.49 28.97
N PHE A 456 -18.62 2.06 27.80
CA PHE A 456 -17.27 2.05 27.24
C PHE A 456 -16.92 3.44 26.67
N GLN A 457 -15.65 3.71 26.45
CA GLN A 457 -15.19 5.01 25.93
C GLN A 457 -14.86 4.92 24.44
N VAL A 458 -15.29 5.94 23.70
CA VAL A 458 -14.84 6.25 22.35
C VAL A 458 -14.00 7.51 22.42
N ASN A 459 -12.75 7.44 21.97
CA ASN A 459 -11.82 8.55 21.92
C ASN A 459 -11.71 9.06 20.48
N VAL A 460 -11.86 10.35 20.30
CA VAL A 460 -11.70 11.02 19.01
C VAL A 460 -10.51 11.97 19.10
N THR A 461 -9.50 11.72 18.29
CA THR A 461 -8.36 12.63 18.15
C THR A 461 -8.59 13.49 16.92
N ILE A 462 -8.50 14.79 17.11
CA ILE A 462 -8.72 15.83 16.11
C ILE A 462 -7.40 16.52 15.86
N THR A 463 -6.94 16.53 14.61
CA THR A 463 -5.73 17.26 14.22
C THR A 463 -6.11 18.33 13.22
N TYR A 464 -5.84 19.58 13.58
CA TYR A 464 -5.93 20.70 12.66
C TYR A 464 -4.70 20.67 11.75
N PRO A 465 -4.87 20.82 10.42
CA PRO A 465 -3.76 20.83 9.49
C PRO A 465 -2.71 21.89 9.85
N LYS A 466 -1.44 21.53 9.69
CA LYS A 466 -0.34 22.44 9.96
C LYS A 466 -0.16 23.41 8.78
N PRO A 467 0.08 24.71 9.03
CA PRO A 467 0.40 25.68 7.98
C PRO A 467 1.62 25.29 7.16
N LEU A 468 1.68 25.76 5.91
CA LEU A 468 2.88 25.69 5.10
C LEU A 468 4.05 26.42 5.79
N PRO A 469 5.30 26.03 5.56
CA PRO A 469 6.45 26.84 5.93
C PRO A 469 6.34 28.23 5.29
N ASN A 470 6.60 29.29 6.08
CA ASN A 470 6.43 30.67 5.66
C ASN A 470 4.99 31.04 5.25
N ALA A 471 3.98 30.37 5.79
CA ALA A 471 2.59 30.75 5.60
C ALA A 471 2.36 32.21 5.97
N LEU A 472 1.51 32.89 5.20
CA LEU A 472 1.19 34.29 5.43
C LEU A 472 0.33 34.50 6.68
N ASN A 473 -0.47 33.47 7.05
CA ASN A 473 -1.30 33.43 8.24
C ASN A 473 -1.40 31.98 8.75
N ASP A 474 -1.62 31.82 10.06
CA ASP A 474 -1.78 30.52 10.71
C ASP A 474 -3.25 30.03 10.66
N TYR A 475 -4.22 30.98 10.49
CA TYR A 475 -5.66 30.68 10.45
C TYR A 475 -6.15 29.83 11.61
N ASP A 476 -5.76 30.15 12.84
CA ASP A 476 -6.23 29.45 14.04
C ASP A 476 -7.74 29.43 14.12
N ALA A 477 -8.31 28.31 14.58
CA ALA A 477 -9.74 28.16 14.68
C ALA A 477 -10.29 28.56 16.04
N THR A 478 -11.40 29.28 16.04
CA THR A 478 -12.18 29.67 17.21
C THR A 478 -13.53 28.97 17.21
N SER A 479 -14.24 28.99 18.35
CA SER A 479 -15.55 28.33 18.51
C SER A 479 -15.54 26.85 18.16
N CYS A 480 -14.41 26.17 18.43
CA CYS A 480 -14.20 24.77 18.06
C CYS A 480 -15.11 23.81 18.83
N ASN A 481 -15.85 22.98 18.12
CA ASN A 481 -16.72 21.95 18.67
C ASN A 481 -16.57 20.63 17.91
N ALA A 482 -16.85 19.53 18.61
CA ALA A 482 -16.98 18.21 18.02
C ALA A 482 -18.35 17.62 18.38
N THR A 483 -19.00 16.98 17.43
CA THR A 483 -20.30 16.35 17.59
C THR A 483 -20.21 14.88 17.17
N ILE A 484 -20.60 13.97 18.06
CA ILE A 484 -20.74 12.55 17.73
C ILE A 484 -22.16 12.27 17.24
N ILE A 485 -22.28 11.49 16.17
CA ILE A 485 -23.55 11.08 15.54
C ILE A 485 -23.63 9.57 15.68
N LEU A 486 -24.60 9.10 16.45
CA LEU A 486 -24.73 7.70 16.79
C LEU A 486 -25.87 7.04 15.99
N PRO A 487 -25.68 5.78 15.55
CA PRO A 487 -26.74 4.98 14.96
C PRO A 487 -27.73 4.51 16.03
N GLN A 488 -28.83 3.90 15.59
CA GLN A 488 -29.79 3.24 16.47
C GLN A 488 -29.09 2.12 17.26
N ASN A 489 -29.49 1.87 18.52
CA ASN A 489 -28.92 0.88 19.45
C ASN A 489 -27.51 1.21 19.98
N LEU A 490 -27.06 2.45 19.77
CA LEU A 490 -25.84 2.99 20.41
C LEU A 490 -26.22 4.34 21.03
N SER A 491 -25.98 4.51 22.31
CA SER A 491 -26.44 5.69 23.05
C SER A 491 -25.37 6.27 23.97
N LEU A 492 -25.49 7.58 24.26
CA LEU A 492 -24.64 8.24 25.26
C LEU A 492 -25.11 7.86 26.66
N VAL A 493 -24.21 7.71 27.61
CA VAL A 493 -24.57 7.55 29.03
C VAL A 493 -25.22 8.81 29.56
N ALA A 494 -26.01 8.67 30.62
CA ALA A 494 -26.69 9.80 31.25
C ALA A 494 -25.70 10.90 31.70
N GLY A 495 -25.96 12.12 31.27
CA GLY A 495 -25.08 13.28 31.54
C GLY A 495 -24.06 13.61 30.47
N GLU A 496 -23.84 12.73 29.49
CA GLU A 496 -23.07 13.04 28.31
C GLU A 496 -23.86 13.86 27.29
N THR A 497 -23.20 14.70 26.52
CA THR A 497 -23.80 15.45 25.41
C THR A 497 -23.15 15.08 24.08
N PRO A 498 -23.91 15.00 22.97
CA PRO A 498 -23.35 14.66 21.67
C PRO A 498 -22.39 15.74 21.17
N LYS A 499 -22.62 17.01 21.49
CA LYS A 499 -21.72 18.13 21.14
C LYS A 499 -20.88 18.52 22.34
N LYS A 500 -19.55 18.60 22.12
CA LYS A 500 -18.57 19.03 23.12
C LYS A 500 -17.67 20.14 22.55
N THR A 501 -17.32 21.11 23.38
CA THR A 501 -16.34 22.13 23.05
C THR A 501 -14.94 21.50 23.01
N VAL A 502 -14.20 21.76 21.95
CA VAL A 502 -12.86 21.24 21.72
C VAL A 502 -11.85 22.27 22.19
N SER A 503 -10.85 21.87 22.99
CA SER A 503 -9.73 22.72 23.42
C SER A 503 -10.15 24.10 23.93
N SER A 504 -11.19 24.18 24.75
CA SER A 504 -11.78 25.42 25.26
C SER A 504 -12.32 26.36 24.17
N GLY A 505 -12.61 25.85 22.99
CA GLY A 505 -13.13 26.60 21.84
C GLY A 505 -12.07 27.26 20.98
N PHE A 506 -10.77 26.97 21.20
CA PHE A 506 -9.67 27.48 20.39
C PHE A 506 -8.72 26.34 20.03
N LEU A 507 -8.28 26.28 18.78
CA LEU A 507 -7.34 25.30 18.30
C LEU A 507 -6.35 25.97 17.32
N GLU A 508 -5.07 25.98 17.70
CA GLU A 508 -4.00 26.45 16.82
C GLU A 508 -3.86 25.54 15.60
N ALA A 509 -3.57 26.13 14.47
CA ALA A 509 -3.25 25.38 13.27
C ALA A 509 -2.02 24.48 13.49
N GLY A 510 -2.14 23.20 13.12
CA GLY A 510 -1.11 22.20 13.39
C GLY A 510 -1.23 21.50 14.74
N ALA A 511 -2.12 21.92 15.61
CA ALA A 511 -2.33 21.29 16.91
C ALA A 511 -3.24 20.04 16.80
N SER A 512 -3.03 19.12 17.76
CA SER A 512 -3.89 17.94 17.95
C SER A 512 -4.49 17.99 19.35
N THR A 513 -5.74 17.55 19.46
CA THR A 513 -6.45 17.44 20.72
C THR A 513 -7.35 16.20 20.70
N SER A 514 -7.84 15.78 21.88
CA SER A 514 -8.73 14.62 21.98
C SER A 514 -10.01 14.98 22.72
N VAL A 515 -11.11 14.42 22.24
CA VAL A 515 -12.42 14.46 22.89
C VAL A 515 -12.90 13.02 23.04
N ASN A 516 -13.50 12.71 24.18
CA ASN A 516 -14.03 11.37 24.43
C ASN A 516 -15.51 11.43 24.76
N TRP A 517 -16.22 10.34 24.43
CA TRP A 517 -17.60 10.10 24.85
C TRP A 517 -17.70 8.74 25.51
N THR A 518 -18.58 8.65 26.51
CA THR A 518 -18.93 7.36 27.12
C THR A 518 -20.24 6.89 26.55
N LEU A 519 -20.20 5.72 25.91
CA LEU A 519 -21.32 5.14 25.18
C LEU A 519 -21.77 3.83 25.85
N VAL A 520 -22.99 3.43 25.50
CA VAL A 520 -23.57 2.11 25.80
C VAL A 520 -24.13 1.56 24.49
N ALA A 521 -23.79 0.33 24.18
CA ALA A 521 -24.40 -0.44 23.08
C ALA A 521 -25.44 -1.40 23.64
N ASP A 522 -26.57 -1.54 22.95
CA ASP A 522 -27.61 -2.47 23.33
C ASP A 522 -27.25 -3.92 23.01
N ASP A 523 -26.40 -4.14 21.99
CA ASP A 523 -25.99 -5.47 21.51
C ASP A 523 -24.61 -5.41 20.85
N TYR A 524 -24.08 -6.58 20.49
CA TYR A 524 -22.92 -6.73 19.61
C TYR A 524 -23.30 -6.39 18.16
N GLY A 525 -22.30 -6.13 17.32
CA GLY A 525 -22.53 -5.91 15.90
C GLY A 525 -21.69 -4.80 15.32
N VAL A 526 -22.03 -4.41 14.07
CA VAL A 526 -21.33 -3.39 13.32
C VAL A 526 -22.09 -2.08 13.39
N TYR A 527 -21.43 -1.03 13.85
CA TYR A 527 -22.00 0.29 14.06
C TYR A 527 -21.24 1.35 13.24
N ALA A 528 -21.97 2.17 12.50
CA ALA A 528 -21.43 3.35 11.84
C ALA A 528 -21.57 4.56 12.78
N ILE A 529 -20.46 5.11 13.24
CA ILE A 529 -20.39 6.29 14.08
C ILE A 529 -19.94 7.47 13.24
N GLY A 530 -20.72 8.53 13.19
CA GLY A 530 -20.34 9.80 12.58
C GLY A 530 -19.66 10.72 13.59
N VAL A 531 -18.67 11.46 13.14
CA VAL A 531 -18.05 12.56 13.91
C VAL A 531 -17.98 13.79 13.00
N GLU A 532 -18.49 14.91 13.48
CA GLU A 532 -18.39 16.22 12.85
C GLU A 532 -17.56 17.13 13.76
N VAL A 533 -16.54 17.76 13.20
CA VAL A 533 -15.70 18.75 13.89
C VAL A 533 -15.78 20.07 13.14
N GLU A 534 -15.97 21.15 13.85
CA GLU A 534 -16.11 22.50 13.27
C GLU A 534 -15.35 23.55 14.08
N GLY A 535 -14.96 24.62 13.41
CA GLY A 535 -14.42 25.84 13.97
C GLY A 535 -14.58 27.01 13.01
N LEU A 536 -14.32 28.22 13.46
CA LEU A 536 -14.37 29.43 12.66
C LEU A 536 -12.96 29.97 12.45
N VAL A 537 -12.60 30.25 11.19
CA VAL A 537 -11.35 30.93 10.83
C VAL A 537 -11.63 32.30 10.21
N SER A 538 -10.86 33.31 10.61
CA SER A 538 -10.97 34.65 10.08
C SER A 538 -9.83 34.92 9.08
N GLY A 539 -10.14 35.55 7.97
CA GLY A 539 -9.17 35.91 6.94
C GLY A 539 -9.54 37.22 6.23
N SER A 540 -8.72 37.64 5.31
CA SER A 540 -8.94 38.83 4.49
C SER A 540 -8.53 38.59 3.05
N VAL A 541 -9.18 39.28 2.16
CA VAL A 541 -8.85 39.35 0.73
C VAL A 541 -8.46 40.78 0.40
N TRP A 542 -7.44 40.94 -0.45
CA TRP A 542 -6.88 42.22 -0.87
C TRP A 542 -7.75 42.91 -1.93
N PRO A 543 -7.61 44.21 -2.17
CA PRO A 543 -8.30 44.86 -3.26
C PRO A 543 -7.67 44.49 -4.62
N HIS A 544 -8.51 44.07 -5.58
CA HIS A 544 -8.08 43.70 -6.92
C HIS A 544 -8.89 44.43 -7.98
N GLY A 545 -8.28 45.37 -8.68
CA GLY A 545 -8.97 46.20 -9.65
C GLY A 545 -10.18 46.94 -9.04
N ASP A 546 -11.38 46.70 -9.55
CA ASP A 546 -12.62 47.24 -9.04
C ASP A 546 -13.18 46.47 -7.85
N TYR A 547 -12.58 45.34 -7.48
CA TYR A 547 -12.96 44.52 -6.32
C TYR A 547 -12.28 45.05 -5.06
N PRO A 548 -13.03 45.55 -4.07
CA PRO A 548 -12.45 46.01 -2.82
C PRO A 548 -12.02 44.88 -1.91
N ALA A 549 -11.11 45.19 -0.97
CA ALA A 549 -10.76 44.29 0.11
C ALA A 549 -11.96 43.95 0.99
N TYR A 550 -12.02 42.76 1.51
CA TYR A 550 -13.01 42.33 2.51
C TYR A 550 -12.42 41.37 3.53
N ASN A 551 -13.03 41.34 4.71
CA ASN A 551 -12.75 40.32 5.73
C ASN A 551 -13.85 39.28 5.73
N TYR A 552 -13.47 38.05 6.01
CA TYR A 552 -14.41 36.93 6.13
C TYR A 552 -14.19 36.13 7.40
N ASN A 553 -15.21 35.36 7.78
CA ASN A 553 -15.15 34.42 8.87
C ASN A 553 -15.79 33.12 8.41
N ASP A 554 -14.98 32.15 8.03
CA ASP A 554 -15.38 30.92 7.40
C ASP A 554 -15.52 29.76 8.43
N ARG A 555 -16.52 28.93 8.25
CA ARG A 555 -16.73 27.72 9.06
C ARG A 555 -16.01 26.55 8.40
N ILE A 556 -14.97 26.07 9.04
CA ILE A 556 -14.15 24.94 8.55
C ILE A 556 -14.19 23.77 9.51
N GLY A 557 -13.79 22.59 9.04
CA GLY A 557 -13.73 21.39 9.85
C GLY A 557 -13.61 20.11 9.04
N ALA A 558 -14.26 19.06 9.51
CA ALA A 558 -14.40 17.79 8.81
C ALA A 558 -15.59 17.00 9.32
N LYS A 559 -16.09 16.11 8.46
CA LYS A 559 -17.03 15.01 8.82
C LYS A 559 -16.35 13.70 8.46
N ALA A 560 -16.47 12.72 9.34
CA ALA A 560 -15.99 11.39 9.09
C ALA A 560 -16.96 10.35 9.64
N ASN A 561 -17.12 9.25 8.91
CA ASN A 561 -17.87 8.08 9.34
C ASN A 561 -16.90 6.92 9.57
N PHE A 562 -17.02 6.27 10.71
CA PHE A 562 -16.20 5.15 11.12
C PHE A 562 -17.07 3.94 11.37
N THR A 563 -16.69 2.81 10.82
CA THR A 563 -17.33 1.54 11.11
C THR A 563 -16.56 0.84 12.22
N ILE A 564 -17.26 0.52 13.31
CA ILE A 564 -16.70 -0.19 14.46
C ILE A 564 -17.49 -1.47 14.63
N GLU A 565 -16.79 -2.59 14.73
CA GLU A 565 -17.37 -3.90 15.04
C GLU A 565 -17.19 -4.18 16.53
N PHE A 566 -18.30 -4.35 17.26
CA PHE A 566 -18.29 -4.76 18.65
C PHE A 566 -18.55 -6.26 18.76
N ARG A 567 -17.66 -6.96 19.44
CA ARG A 567 -17.65 -8.41 19.59
C ARG A 567 -17.77 -8.80 21.04
N GLU A 568 -18.33 -10.02 21.25
CA GLU A 568 -18.30 -10.68 22.54
C GLU A 568 -16.88 -11.18 22.82
N ASP A 569 -16.44 -10.99 24.08
CA ASP A 569 -15.29 -11.69 24.63
C ASP A 569 -15.79 -12.67 25.69
N SER A 570 -15.84 -13.93 25.34
CA SER A 570 -16.31 -15.02 26.21
C SER A 570 -15.16 -15.85 26.77
N HIS A 571 -13.94 -15.57 26.41
CA HIS A 571 -12.77 -16.36 26.82
C HIS A 571 -11.97 -15.62 27.90
N ALA A 572 -11.57 -16.39 28.90
CA ALA A 572 -10.65 -15.87 29.92
C ALA A 572 -9.19 -15.91 29.43
N PRO A 573 -8.31 -15.06 29.99
CA PRO A 573 -6.88 -15.10 29.68
C PRO A 573 -6.27 -16.49 29.85
N ILE A 574 -5.34 -16.83 28.95
CA ILE A 574 -4.62 -18.11 28.97
C ILE A 574 -3.29 -17.93 29.67
N LEU A 575 -3.08 -18.67 30.76
CA LEU A 575 -1.82 -18.68 31.52
C LEU A 575 -0.99 -19.90 31.13
N THR A 576 0.23 -19.68 30.67
CA THR A 576 1.16 -20.71 30.20
C THR A 576 2.59 -20.44 30.70
N ASN A 577 3.49 -21.39 30.55
CA ASN A 577 4.92 -21.22 30.80
C ASN A 577 5.25 -20.58 32.16
N LEU A 578 4.74 -21.22 33.25
CA LEU A 578 5.07 -20.80 34.63
C LEU A 578 6.54 -21.12 34.92
N ILE A 579 7.29 -20.12 35.32
CA ILE A 579 8.70 -20.23 35.67
C ILE A 579 8.90 -19.71 37.09
N ARG A 580 9.57 -20.51 37.93
CA ARG A 580 10.02 -20.14 39.25
C ARG A 580 11.55 -20.03 39.27
N PHE A 581 12.08 -18.97 39.81
CA PHE A 581 13.53 -18.82 40.02
C PHE A 581 13.84 -18.42 41.48
N PRO A 582 14.69 -19.16 42.16
CA PRO A 582 15.39 -20.38 41.72
C PRO A 582 14.42 -21.56 41.47
N SER A 583 14.74 -22.39 40.50
CA SER A 583 13.93 -23.57 40.11
C SER A 583 14.11 -24.77 41.08
N GLY A 584 15.26 -24.81 41.79
CA GLY A 584 15.60 -25.80 42.77
C GLY A 584 15.25 -25.37 44.19
N ASP A 585 16.10 -25.76 45.16
CA ASP A 585 15.95 -25.45 46.57
C ASP A 585 15.98 -23.96 46.83
N VAL A 586 15.12 -23.47 47.70
CA VAL A 586 15.05 -22.07 48.14
C VAL A 586 15.69 -21.97 49.53
N GLN A 587 16.67 -21.08 49.64
CA GLN A 587 17.33 -20.84 50.92
C GLN A 587 16.47 -19.94 51.85
N PRO A 588 16.67 -19.96 53.16
CA PRO A 588 16.04 -19.00 54.06
C PRO A 588 16.30 -17.57 53.62
N ASP A 589 15.28 -16.72 53.73
CA ASP A 589 15.29 -15.31 53.33
C ASP A 589 15.65 -15.02 51.87
N GLN A 590 15.69 -16.06 51.00
CA GLN A 590 15.91 -15.90 49.57
C GLN A 590 14.60 -15.50 48.87
N GLU A 591 14.69 -14.44 48.07
CA GLU A 591 13.59 -14.01 47.20
C GLU A 591 13.35 -15.01 46.09
N VAL A 592 12.06 -15.23 45.75
CA VAL A 592 11.62 -16.13 44.68
C VAL A 592 10.86 -15.32 43.62
N LYS A 593 11.43 -15.30 42.43
CA LYS A 593 10.78 -14.69 41.27
C LYS A 593 9.84 -15.68 40.59
N ILE A 594 8.62 -15.24 40.35
CA ILE A 594 7.60 -15.95 39.58
C ILE A 594 7.37 -15.23 38.28
N SER A 595 7.44 -15.94 37.18
CA SER A 595 7.18 -15.44 35.84
C SER A 595 6.19 -16.34 35.11
N VAL A 596 5.26 -15.79 34.35
CA VAL A 596 4.23 -16.52 33.65
C VAL A 596 3.91 -15.79 32.33
N ASN A 597 3.67 -16.56 31.26
CA ASN A 597 3.10 -16.00 30.04
C ASN A 597 1.59 -15.95 30.18
N VAL A 598 1.01 -14.76 29.99
CA VAL A 598 -0.43 -14.54 29.99
C VAL A 598 -0.81 -13.88 28.68
N THR A 599 -1.73 -14.48 27.96
CA THR A 599 -2.24 -13.96 26.68
C THR A 599 -3.75 -13.95 26.68
N ASP A 600 -4.29 -12.93 26.06
CA ASP A 600 -5.69 -12.83 25.72
C ASP A 600 -5.77 -12.20 24.32
N LEU A 601 -6.42 -12.88 23.38
CA LEU A 601 -6.48 -12.50 21.98
C LEU A 601 -7.73 -11.67 21.65
N GLU A 602 -8.67 -11.57 22.60
CA GLU A 602 -9.92 -10.85 22.42
C GLU A 602 -9.83 -9.46 23.05
N SER A 603 -10.24 -9.29 24.31
CA SER A 603 -10.20 -7.98 24.95
C SER A 603 -8.83 -7.57 25.49
N GLY A 604 -7.90 -8.53 25.58
CA GLY A 604 -6.54 -8.31 26.08
C GLY A 604 -6.43 -8.43 27.60
N VAL A 605 -5.19 -8.59 28.08
CA VAL A 605 -4.91 -8.77 29.51
C VAL A 605 -4.96 -7.44 30.24
N LYS A 606 -5.89 -7.30 31.19
CA LYS A 606 -6.07 -6.10 32.04
C LYS A 606 -5.08 -6.07 33.21
N ASN A 607 -5.05 -7.17 34.00
CA ASN A 607 -4.12 -7.29 35.09
C ASN A 607 -3.79 -8.77 35.43
N VAL A 608 -2.64 -8.98 36.04
CA VAL A 608 -2.20 -10.28 36.51
C VAL A 608 -1.73 -10.11 37.95
N THR A 609 -2.26 -10.94 38.86
CA THR A 609 -1.97 -10.84 40.30
C THR A 609 -1.48 -12.19 40.82
N LEU A 610 -0.35 -12.16 41.49
CA LEU A 610 0.21 -13.28 42.24
C LEU A 610 -0.29 -13.20 43.68
N PHE A 611 -0.92 -14.23 44.14
CA PHE A 611 -1.28 -14.45 45.56
C PHE A 611 -0.38 -15.55 46.13
N TYR A 612 0.09 -15.38 47.37
CA TYR A 612 0.85 -16.42 48.05
C TYR A 612 0.55 -16.48 49.53
N THR A 613 0.76 -17.65 50.11
CA THR A 613 0.49 -17.98 51.51
C THR A 613 1.58 -18.85 52.07
N THR A 614 1.80 -18.80 53.40
CA THR A 614 2.69 -19.65 54.19
C THR A 614 1.93 -20.48 55.23
N ASN A 615 0.61 -20.37 55.31
CA ASN A 615 -0.24 -21.01 56.31
C ASN A 615 -1.51 -21.62 55.68
N ASP A 616 -1.36 -22.20 54.51
CA ASP A 616 -2.40 -22.96 53.80
C ASP A 616 -3.68 -22.13 53.53
N TRP A 617 -3.50 -20.91 53.05
CA TRP A 617 -4.55 -19.95 52.69
C TRP A 617 -5.40 -19.42 53.85
N VAL A 618 -4.97 -19.57 55.12
CA VAL A 618 -5.60 -18.90 56.26
C VAL A 618 -5.40 -17.37 56.16
N THR A 619 -4.21 -16.98 55.72
CA THR A 619 -3.87 -15.62 55.34
C THR A 619 -3.06 -15.66 54.04
N TRP A 620 -3.11 -14.57 53.27
CA TRP A 620 -2.34 -14.45 52.02
C TRP A 620 -1.87 -13.01 51.80
N GLU A 621 -0.86 -12.90 50.99
CA GLU A 621 -0.41 -11.65 50.42
C GLU A 621 -0.59 -11.67 48.92
N ASN A 622 -0.69 -10.47 48.29
CA ASN A 622 -0.74 -10.37 46.86
C ASN A 622 0.31 -9.41 46.30
N LYS A 623 0.64 -9.58 45.03
CA LYS A 623 1.57 -8.76 44.24
C LYS A 623 1.03 -8.64 42.83
N THR A 624 0.97 -7.38 42.33
CA THR A 624 0.74 -7.16 40.91
C THR A 624 1.95 -7.68 40.13
N MET A 625 1.70 -8.48 39.10
CA MET A 625 2.73 -8.96 38.18
C MET A 625 2.86 -7.97 37.02
N ASN A 626 4.07 -7.52 36.73
CA ASN A 626 4.35 -6.53 35.67
C ASN A 626 4.87 -7.23 34.42
N LEU A 627 4.42 -6.78 33.25
CA LEU A 627 4.91 -7.28 31.97
C LEU A 627 6.35 -6.84 31.73
N ASN A 628 7.26 -7.78 31.67
CA ASN A 628 8.63 -7.54 31.24
C ASN A 628 8.68 -7.43 29.71
N GLN A 629 9.03 -6.27 29.20
CA GLN A 629 9.01 -5.99 27.75
C GLN A 629 10.03 -6.81 26.96
N THR A 630 11.09 -7.29 27.61
CA THR A 630 12.13 -8.12 26.96
C THR A 630 11.71 -9.59 26.88
N THR A 631 11.27 -10.17 28.01
CA THR A 631 10.91 -11.59 28.08
C THR A 631 9.48 -11.86 27.65
N LYS A 632 8.64 -10.82 27.57
CA LYS A 632 7.17 -10.90 27.34
C LYS A 632 6.44 -11.74 28.40
N LEU A 633 7.02 -11.90 29.59
CA LEU A 633 6.41 -12.58 30.73
C LEU A 633 5.93 -11.59 31.76
N TYR A 634 4.84 -11.91 32.45
CA TYR A 634 4.41 -11.21 33.65
C TYR A 634 5.24 -11.70 34.83
N GLU A 635 5.81 -10.81 35.63
CA GLU A 635 6.78 -11.11 36.66
C GLU A 635 6.43 -10.45 37.98
N ALA A 636 6.59 -11.19 39.09
CA ALA A 636 6.56 -10.67 40.46
C ALA A 636 7.50 -11.49 41.35
N THR A 637 7.92 -10.88 42.46
CA THR A 637 8.84 -11.49 43.40
C THR A 637 8.15 -11.71 44.74
N ILE A 638 8.16 -12.95 45.22
CA ILE A 638 7.80 -13.34 46.59
C ILE A 638 9.02 -13.02 47.46
N ARG A 639 8.83 -12.26 48.53
CA ARG A 639 9.90 -11.97 49.49
C ARG A 639 10.40 -13.22 50.15
N GLY A 640 11.63 -13.23 50.61
CA GLY A 640 12.23 -14.37 51.34
C GLY A 640 11.38 -14.77 52.54
N GLN A 641 11.33 -16.05 52.80
CA GLN A 641 10.58 -16.67 53.90
C GLN A 641 11.54 -17.39 54.84
N PRO A 642 11.16 -17.57 56.13
CA PRO A 642 11.97 -18.33 57.08
C PRO A 642 12.21 -19.80 56.65
N ALA A 643 13.25 -20.40 57.17
CA ALA A 643 13.53 -21.82 57.01
C ALA A 643 12.32 -22.68 57.39
N GLU A 644 12.22 -23.88 56.77
CA GLU A 644 11.17 -24.86 57.02
C GLU A 644 9.75 -24.39 56.71
N THR A 645 9.62 -23.37 55.83
CA THR A 645 8.35 -22.78 55.43
C THR A 645 7.88 -23.38 54.08
N TRP A 646 6.65 -23.88 54.04
CA TRP A 646 5.96 -24.14 52.78
C TRP A 646 5.32 -22.87 52.25
N VAL A 647 5.62 -22.50 51.02
CA VAL A 647 4.99 -21.40 50.31
C VAL A 647 4.13 -21.96 49.19
N LYS A 648 2.84 -21.65 49.23
CA LYS A 648 1.89 -21.93 48.14
C LYS A 648 1.53 -20.63 47.47
N PHE A 649 1.36 -20.65 46.16
CA PHE A 649 0.94 -19.45 45.41
C PHE A 649 -0.06 -19.82 44.32
N LYS A 650 -0.79 -18.80 43.88
CA LYS A 650 -1.68 -18.86 42.70
C LYS A 650 -1.56 -17.55 41.94
N ILE A 651 -1.85 -17.60 40.63
CA ILE A 651 -1.86 -16.45 39.75
C ILE A 651 -3.26 -16.30 39.19
N VAL A 652 -3.81 -15.09 39.28
CA VAL A 652 -5.13 -14.75 38.72
C VAL A 652 -4.91 -13.68 37.66
N ALA A 653 -5.38 -13.92 36.46
CA ALA A 653 -5.36 -12.95 35.38
C ALA A 653 -6.79 -12.54 35.01
N TYR A 654 -6.99 -11.27 34.77
CA TYR A 654 -8.24 -10.70 34.27
C TYR A 654 -8.00 -10.05 32.92
N ASP A 655 -8.93 -10.20 31.99
CA ASP A 655 -9.02 -9.40 30.78
C ASP A 655 -9.73 -8.05 31.04
N TYR A 656 -9.85 -7.22 30.00
CA TYR A 656 -10.53 -5.94 30.13
C TYR A 656 -12.05 -6.05 30.30
N LEU A 657 -12.65 -7.20 30.00
CA LEU A 657 -14.07 -7.47 30.21
C LEU A 657 -14.37 -8.33 31.47
N GLU A 658 -13.40 -8.45 32.38
CA GLU A 658 -13.53 -9.12 33.68
C GLU A 658 -13.70 -10.65 33.61
N ASN A 659 -13.44 -11.29 32.45
CA ASN A 659 -13.27 -12.72 32.44
C ASN A 659 -11.93 -13.04 33.13
N ASN A 660 -11.87 -14.15 33.85
CA ASN A 660 -10.65 -14.45 34.59
C ASN A 660 -10.25 -15.91 34.52
N ALA A 661 -8.97 -16.13 34.61
CA ALA A 661 -8.38 -17.45 34.74
C ALA A 661 -7.44 -17.50 35.94
N THR A 662 -7.40 -18.64 36.58
CA THR A 662 -6.56 -18.89 37.76
C THR A 662 -5.63 -20.05 37.47
N LEU A 663 -4.35 -19.85 37.71
CA LEU A 663 -3.37 -20.90 37.78
C LEU A 663 -3.07 -21.13 39.27
N ASP A 664 -3.53 -22.24 39.84
CA ASP A 664 -3.46 -22.53 41.27
C ASP A 664 -2.70 -23.83 41.60
N GLY A 665 -2.62 -24.14 42.88
CA GLY A 665 -1.83 -25.24 43.46
C GLY A 665 -2.26 -26.66 43.16
N THR A 666 -3.21 -26.89 42.24
CA THR A 666 -3.51 -28.22 41.72
C THR A 666 -2.40 -28.75 40.81
N THR A 667 -1.51 -27.87 40.38
CA THR A 667 -0.28 -28.19 39.65
C THR A 667 0.91 -28.23 40.63
N PRO A 668 1.80 -29.23 40.58
CA PRO A 668 2.96 -29.38 41.48
C PRO A 668 3.93 -28.18 41.47
N HIS A 669 3.76 -27.26 40.49
CA HIS A 669 4.64 -26.12 40.28
C HIS A 669 4.25 -24.86 41.05
N CYS A 670 3.07 -24.80 41.68
CA CYS A 670 2.59 -23.60 42.40
C CYS A 670 2.92 -23.68 43.92
N MET A 671 3.96 -24.37 44.30
CA MET A 671 4.46 -24.43 45.69
C MET A 671 5.97 -24.65 45.72
N TYR A 672 6.58 -24.28 46.81
CA TYR A 672 7.97 -24.60 47.10
C TYR A 672 8.19 -24.67 48.63
N TYR A 673 9.25 -25.33 49.01
CA TYR A 673 9.69 -25.44 50.40
C TYR A 673 10.99 -24.66 50.58
N VAL A 674 11.07 -23.87 51.66
CA VAL A 674 12.30 -23.20 52.09
C VAL A 674 13.10 -24.18 52.92
N ILE A 675 14.25 -24.60 52.44
CA ILE A 675 15.03 -25.64 53.07
C ILE A 675 15.53 -25.16 54.45
N PRO A 676 15.82 -26.12 55.37
CA PRO A 676 16.46 -25.76 56.65
C PRO A 676 17.79 -25.01 56.44
N GLU A 677 18.13 -24.12 57.35
CA GLU A 677 19.46 -23.53 57.36
C GLU A 677 20.53 -24.59 57.40
N PHE A 678 21.35 -24.69 56.37
CA PHE A 678 22.55 -25.50 56.49
C PHE A 678 23.50 -24.87 57.52
N PRO A 679 24.08 -25.69 58.47
CA PRO A 679 25.09 -25.19 59.36
C PRO A 679 26.18 -24.49 58.54
N SER A 680 26.55 -23.30 58.95
CA SER A 680 27.55 -22.49 58.25
C SER A 680 28.79 -23.34 57.89
N LEU A 681 29.47 -22.98 56.80
CA LEU A 681 30.69 -23.70 56.35
C LEU A 681 31.71 -23.89 57.50
N THR A 682 31.65 -23.03 58.52
CA THR A 682 32.40 -23.12 59.79
C THR A 682 31.95 -24.32 60.64
N ALA A 683 30.65 -24.66 60.69
CA ALA A 683 30.17 -25.84 61.43
C ALA A 683 30.56 -27.15 60.71
N LEU A 684 30.54 -27.14 59.37
CA LEU A 684 30.99 -28.26 58.53
C LEU A 684 32.52 -28.44 58.68
N LEU A 685 33.29 -27.34 58.65
CA LEU A 685 34.74 -27.36 58.90
C LEU A 685 35.09 -27.79 60.33
N LEU A 686 34.34 -27.35 61.34
CA LEU A 686 34.50 -27.78 62.72
C LEU A 686 34.17 -29.27 62.89
N SER A 687 33.10 -29.79 62.27
CA SER A 687 32.74 -31.19 62.31
C SER A 687 33.78 -32.07 61.57
N THR A 688 34.30 -31.62 60.45
CA THR A 688 35.38 -32.32 59.74
C THR A 688 36.70 -32.25 60.50
N MET A 689 37.03 -31.11 61.12
CA MET A 689 38.20 -30.99 62.03
C MET A 689 38.03 -31.90 63.25
N LEU A 690 36.85 -31.95 63.89
CA LEU A 690 36.58 -32.85 65.02
C LEU A 690 36.70 -34.34 64.62
N THR A 691 36.19 -34.71 63.47
CA THR A 691 36.33 -36.12 62.97
C THR A 691 37.78 -36.42 62.58
N MET A 692 38.55 -35.45 62.04
CA MET A 692 40.00 -35.64 61.85
C MET A 692 40.78 -35.75 63.14
N LEU A 693 40.49 -34.92 64.14
CA LEU A 693 41.12 -34.95 65.46
C LEU A 693 40.78 -36.28 66.20
N PHE A 694 39.53 -36.72 66.09
CA PHE A 694 39.10 -38.03 66.64
C PHE A 694 39.78 -39.21 65.96
N SER A 695 39.95 -39.14 64.63
CA SER A 695 40.71 -40.15 63.88
C SER A 695 42.19 -40.18 64.27
N VAL A 696 42.81 -39.00 64.46
CA VAL A 696 44.19 -38.92 64.93
C VAL A 696 44.32 -39.41 66.39
N TYR A 697 43.34 -39.16 67.26
CA TYR A 697 43.29 -39.64 68.62
C TYR A 697 43.21 -41.16 68.65
N LEU A 698 42.33 -41.79 67.86
CA LEU A 698 42.19 -43.20 67.73
C LEU A 698 43.48 -43.88 67.23
N ARG A 699 44.16 -43.35 66.23
CA ARG A 699 45.45 -43.81 65.70
C ARG A 699 46.56 -43.70 66.72
N ARG A 700 46.58 -42.71 67.62
CA ARG A 700 47.53 -42.62 68.74
C ARG A 700 47.26 -43.58 69.83
N LYS A 701 46.02 -44.05 70.02
CA LYS A 701 45.65 -45.08 71.01
C LYS A 701 46.02 -46.46 70.53
N GLU A 702 46.00 -46.74 69.26
CA GLU A 702 46.47 -48.02 68.68
C GLU A 702 47.99 -48.20 68.71
N GLN A 703 48.76 -47.12 68.73
CA GLN A 703 50.20 -47.13 68.80
C GLN A 703 50.76 -47.32 70.23
N LYS A 704 49.93 -47.47 71.26
CA LYS A 704 50.36 -47.67 72.67
C LYS A 704 50.02 -49.04 73.23
N LEU A 705 49.82 -50.07 72.43
CA LEU A 705 49.77 -51.45 72.91
C LEU A 705 51.15 -52.09 72.70
N PRO A 706 51.77 -52.65 73.78
CA PRO A 706 53.10 -53.22 73.67
C PRO A 706 53.01 -54.62 73.07
N ASN A 707 54.00 -54.89 72.20
CA ASN A 707 54.26 -56.26 71.73
C ASN A 707 54.56 -57.20 72.92
N ALA A 708 53.75 -58.21 73.15
CA ALA A 708 54.11 -59.39 73.94
C ALA A 708 54.23 -60.57 72.98
N PHE A 709 55.44 -61.09 72.97
CA PHE A 709 55.88 -62.34 72.35
C PHE A 709 55.02 -63.48 72.84
N VAL A 710 54.79 -64.45 72.02
CA VAL A 710 55.10 -65.88 72.28
C VAL A 710 55.29 -66.61 70.96
N ASP A 711 56.46 -67.22 70.83
CA ASP A 711 56.81 -68.33 69.95
C ASP A 711 55.95 -69.54 70.22
N CYS A 712 55.71 -70.38 69.23
CA CYS A 712 56.10 -71.79 69.17
C CYS A 712 55.28 -72.56 68.13
N ASN A 713 56.04 -73.21 67.25
CA ASN A 713 55.82 -74.37 66.35
C ASN A 713 54.86 -74.20 65.16
#